data_3871ca1b5d0f9c8c42b4c7d7eb0f2d89
#
_entry.id   3871ca1b5d0f9c8c42b4c7d7eb0f2d89
#
_cell.length_a   1.000
_cell.length_b   1.000
_cell.length_c   1.000
_cell.angle_alpha   90.00
_cell.angle_beta   90.00
_cell.angle_gamma   90.00
#
_symmetry.space_group_name_H-M   'P 1'
#
loop_
_entity.id
_entity.type
_entity.pdbx_description
1 polymer ?
#
loop_
_entity_poly.entity_id
_entity_poly.type
_entity_poly.pdbx_seq_one_letter_code
_entity_poly.pdbx_strand_id
1 'polypeptide(L)'
;MKKIVFFIFLSFIFYLSASESRFPISDENKELYSKVYDEAQYVLKKNHFNNELSFEKSDVVKKYINQIDNQKLIFTQNEINSYSIKPLFSSADEVNLAFILFNFFKERSLNLIDHQINTIQLIESEEDLISNDFVYKDRENLERFKSYSQIKSYQQKLIKSEFISIYLKENDIEKAKKKILKRLDNRKKSLNRISNDEIFSLYINSYTNFYDPHTNYMTPTSQEDWEINLKASLEGIGAILSSEDGITKIIRLIPGGPAEKSGLLKVTDKIVGVATSINEELVDVRDWRIDEVVKLIRGPKSTIVQLEVLPASSDNEDKGKLIEITRDVVKLEDAAAKKREITIQRSSRDYKIGIIELPTFYMDFEAYNKNRFDYKSSSRDVKRILRELDESNIDGLVLDLRGNGGGFLFEAYSLAKLFIGRGNVVQVMESNGSLQSLGHNLGKQNYDGPIVILVDKLSASASEILAGVIQDYDRGLVIGSQTFGKGTVQRMIELSHGHLKFTEQKYYRVSGESTQNKGVEPDISIPFVFNDEEIGERSYENSLPYNFIDPIFYRSFNKVENIELLKTTSSNRTSSNEMSAYIEAQQEFYENEKNNNELPLDVEKRRFMKIQREEKILTIENNFRSYLSLVPFQDYEEFVSSDPEEISDLREEIVLREAAEILVDSLQFNETPSRLSFGILSQ
;
A
#
# COMPACT_ATOMS: atom_id res chain seq x y z
N MET A 1 -52.53 -5.66 11.46
CA MET A 1 -51.12 -5.25 11.44
C MET A 1 -50.24 -5.86 12.56
N LYS A 2 -50.61 -5.82 13.85
CA LYS A 2 -49.78 -6.43 14.93
C LYS A 2 -49.55 -7.93 14.82
N LYS A 3 -50.45 -8.74 14.28
CA LYS A 3 -50.27 -10.19 14.09
C LYS A 3 -49.37 -10.56 12.92
N ILE A 4 -49.30 -9.74 11.86
CA ILE A 4 -48.42 -9.97 10.71
C ILE A 4 -46.99 -9.62 11.06
N VAL A 5 -46.78 -8.55 11.84
CA VAL A 5 -45.43 -8.18 12.33
C VAL A 5 -44.89 -9.24 13.28
N PHE A 6 -45.72 -9.87 14.14
CA PHE A 6 -45.30 -10.96 15.03
C PHE A 6 -44.96 -12.26 14.29
N PHE A 7 -45.66 -12.55 13.19
CA PHE A 7 -45.33 -13.74 12.38
C PHE A 7 -44.06 -13.56 11.54
N ILE A 8 -43.78 -12.35 11.06
CA ILE A 8 -42.53 -12.01 10.38
C ILE A 8 -41.36 -12.06 11.39
N PHE A 9 -41.57 -11.60 12.61
CA PHE A 9 -40.57 -11.66 13.67
C PHE A 9 -40.29 -13.12 14.12
N LEU A 10 -41.32 -13.94 14.21
CA LEU A 10 -41.15 -15.37 14.55
C LEU A 10 -40.49 -16.16 13.41
N SER A 11 -40.84 -15.90 12.14
CA SER A 11 -40.19 -16.58 11.02
C SER A 11 -38.72 -16.18 10.87
N PHE A 12 -38.37 -14.94 11.23
CA PHE A 12 -37.00 -14.46 11.22
C PHE A 12 -36.17 -15.04 12.38
N ILE A 13 -36.76 -15.20 13.57
CA ILE A 13 -36.13 -15.90 14.72
C ILE A 13 -35.90 -17.38 14.38
N PHE A 14 -36.82 -18.02 13.67
CA PHE A 14 -36.64 -19.41 13.21
C PHE A 14 -35.57 -19.54 12.14
N TYR A 15 -35.43 -18.57 11.24
CA TYR A 15 -34.37 -18.54 10.22
C TYR A 15 -32.99 -18.30 10.85
N LEU A 16 -32.92 -17.43 11.85
CA LEU A 16 -31.70 -17.16 12.64
C LEU A 16 -31.27 -18.38 13.48
N SER A 17 -32.22 -19.04 14.15
CA SER A 17 -31.91 -20.26 14.92
C SER A 17 -31.52 -21.45 14.03
N ALA A 18 -32.03 -21.51 12.80
CA ALA A 18 -31.64 -22.52 11.82
C ALA A 18 -30.24 -22.24 11.22
N SER A 19 -29.80 -20.94 11.13
CA SER A 19 -28.45 -20.59 10.68
C SER A 19 -27.40 -20.83 11.78
N GLU A 20 -27.74 -20.62 13.04
CA GLU A 20 -26.88 -20.94 14.19
C GLU A 20 -26.53 -22.42 14.28
N SER A 21 -27.45 -23.31 13.84
CA SER A 21 -27.23 -24.77 13.82
C SER A 21 -26.49 -25.26 12.56
N ARG A 22 -26.38 -24.41 11.51
CA ARG A 22 -25.89 -24.83 10.19
C ARG A 22 -24.38 -24.73 10.02
N PHE A 23 -23.73 -23.82 10.74
CA PHE A 23 -22.28 -23.53 10.57
C PHE A 23 -21.61 -23.14 11.90
N PRO A 24 -21.59 -24.01 12.91
CA PRO A 24 -20.91 -23.71 14.17
C PRO A 24 -19.39 -23.69 13.91
N ILE A 25 -18.72 -22.67 14.44
CA ILE A 25 -17.28 -22.73 14.68
C ILE A 25 -17.01 -23.88 15.67
N SER A 26 -15.91 -24.63 15.50
CA SER A 26 -15.53 -25.66 16.47
C SER A 26 -15.34 -25.04 17.86
N ASP A 27 -15.66 -25.81 18.92
CA ASP A 27 -15.50 -25.32 20.30
C ASP A 27 -14.05 -24.91 20.59
N GLU A 28 -13.08 -25.63 20.06
CA GLU A 28 -11.65 -25.33 20.17
C GLU A 28 -11.30 -23.96 19.56
N ASN A 29 -11.71 -23.71 18.33
CA ASN A 29 -11.47 -22.44 17.67
C ASN A 29 -12.24 -21.28 18.34
N LYS A 30 -13.45 -21.55 18.83
CA LYS A 30 -14.24 -20.56 19.57
C LYS A 30 -13.54 -20.18 20.87
N GLU A 31 -13.00 -21.13 21.62
CA GLU A 31 -12.22 -20.86 22.83
C GLU A 31 -10.95 -20.08 22.54
N LEU A 32 -10.17 -20.52 21.52
CA LEU A 32 -8.95 -19.86 21.10
C LEU A 32 -9.19 -18.39 20.70
N TYR A 33 -10.09 -18.14 19.75
CA TYR A 33 -10.32 -16.78 19.27
C TYR A 33 -11.01 -15.88 20.30
N SER A 34 -11.83 -16.42 21.19
CA SER A 34 -12.40 -15.65 22.29
C SER A 34 -11.32 -15.20 23.26
N LYS A 35 -10.36 -16.06 23.57
CA LYS A 35 -9.22 -15.72 24.41
C LYS A 35 -8.35 -14.63 23.77
N VAL A 36 -8.03 -14.77 22.48
CA VAL A 36 -7.25 -13.77 21.74
C VAL A 36 -7.96 -12.42 21.71
N TYR A 37 -9.29 -12.43 21.54
CA TYR A 37 -10.09 -11.21 21.54
C TYR A 37 -10.09 -10.52 22.92
N ASP A 38 -10.20 -11.28 24.01
CA ASP A 38 -10.10 -10.77 25.39
C ASP A 38 -8.70 -10.18 25.66
N GLU A 39 -7.64 -10.87 25.24
CA GLU A 39 -6.27 -10.39 25.34
C GLU A 39 -6.08 -9.04 24.60
N ALA A 40 -6.56 -8.96 23.36
CA ALA A 40 -6.48 -7.72 22.58
C ALA A 40 -7.25 -6.58 23.25
N GLN A 41 -8.47 -6.82 23.73
CA GLN A 41 -9.25 -5.81 24.46
C GLN A 41 -8.53 -5.34 25.74
N TYR A 42 -7.95 -6.26 26.51
CA TYR A 42 -7.19 -5.93 27.71
C TYR A 42 -5.99 -5.04 27.38
N VAL A 43 -5.21 -5.40 26.37
CA VAL A 43 -4.03 -4.64 25.95
C VAL A 43 -4.40 -3.25 25.48
N LEU A 44 -5.42 -3.11 24.64
CA LEU A 44 -5.83 -1.82 24.11
C LEU A 44 -6.36 -0.89 25.19
N LYS A 45 -7.19 -1.38 26.09
CA LYS A 45 -7.68 -0.59 27.25
C LYS A 45 -6.57 -0.13 28.20
N LYS A 46 -5.45 -0.85 28.24
CA LYS A 46 -4.35 -0.53 29.15
C LYS A 46 -3.26 0.31 28.50
N ASN A 47 -2.91 0.01 27.26
CA ASN A 47 -1.66 0.46 26.65
C ASN A 47 -1.86 1.32 25.40
N HIS A 48 -3.06 1.31 24.78
CA HIS A 48 -3.30 2.14 23.60
C HIS A 48 -3.22 3.63 23.95
N PHE A 49 -2.70 4.46 23.04
CA PHE A 49 -2.59 5.90 23.25
C PHE A 49 -3.95 6.55 23.59
N ASN A 50 -5.01 6.11 22.95
CA ASN A 50 -6.40 6.51 23.24
C ASN A 50 -7.12 5.38 24.00
N ASN A 51 -6.70 5.11 25.24
CA ASN A 51 -7.19 3.99 26.04
C ASN A 51 -8.54 4.23 26.72
N GLU A 52 -9.06 5.46 26.73
CA GLU A 52 -10.34 5.84 27.31
C GLU A 52 -11.52 5.70 26.32
N LEU A 53 -11.24 5.28 25.09
CA LEU A 53 -12.26 5.16 24.06
C LEU A 53 -13.33 4.12 24.44
N SER A 54 -14.60 4.47 24.24
CA SER A 54 -15.73 3.56 24.40
C SER A 54 -16.64 3.63 23.18
N PHE A 55 -17.14 2.49 22.76
CA PHE A 55 -18.09 2.34 21.65
C PHE A 55 -18.96 1.12 21.88
N GLU A 56 -20.11 1.06 21.20
CA GLU A 56 -21.06 -0.03 21.36
C GLU A 56 -20.67 -1.25 20.54
N LYS A 57 -20.87 -2.46 21.09
CA LYS A 57 -20.64 -3.72 20.37
C LYS A 57 -21.45 -3.80 19.07
N SER A 58 -22.63 -3.19 19.04
CA SER A 58 -23.45 -3.09 17.84
C SER A 58 -22.75 -2.36 16.68
N ASP A 59 -21.89 -1.39 16.97
CA ASP A 59 -21.18 -0.64 15.96
C ASP A 59 -20.01 -1.44 15.38
N VAL A 60 -19.36 -2.28 16.23
CA VAL A 60 -18.37 -3.26 15.74
C VAL A 60 -19.01 -4.24 14.76
N VAL A 61 -20.20 -4.77 15.10
CA VAL A 61 -20.96 -5.67 14.21
C VAL A 61 -21.29 -4.98 12.87
N LYS A 62 -21.76 -3.74 12.90
CA LYS A 62 -22.06 -2.96 11.68
C LYS A 62 -20.80 -2.73 10.85
N LYS A 63 -19.69 -2.35 11.50
CA LYS A 63 -18.41 -2.13 10.82
C LYS A 63 -17.90 -3.42 10.17
N TYR A 64 -18.00 -4.55 10.87
CA TYR A 64 -17.66 -5.86 10.32
C TYR A 64 -18.49 -6.23 9.08
N ILE A 65 -19.82 -6.05 9.15
CA ILE A 65 -20.70 -6.31 7.99
C ILE A 65 -20.34 -5.39 6.83
N ASN A 66 -20.06 -4.11 7.09
CA ASN A 66 -19.63 -3.18 6.03
C ASN A 66 -18.27 -3.56 5.43
N GLN A 67 -17.36 -4.12 6.22
CA GLN A 67 -16.06 -4.57 5.74
C GLN A 67 -16.16 -5.82 4.83
N ILE A 68 -16.97 -6.81 5.20
CA ILE A 68 -17.16 -8.01 4.36
C ILE A 68 -18.08 -7.78 3.17
N ASP A 69 -18.92 -6.76 3.20
CA ASP A 69 -19.89 -6.36 2.15
C ASP A 69 -19.83 -4.84 1.91
N ASN A 70 -18.66 -4.32 1.55
CA ASN A 70 -18.41 -2.89 1.36
C ASN A 70 -19.27 -2.30 0.22
N GLN A 71 -19.50 -3.06 -0.85
CA GLN A 71 -20.35 -2.64 -1.97
C GLN A 71 -21.85 -2.79 -1.69
N LYS A 72 -22.23 -3.26 -0.50
CA LYS A 72 -23.63 -3.38 -0.04
C LYS A 72 -24.51 -4.25 -0.96
N LEU A 73 -23.94 -5.39 -1.39
CA LEU A 73 -24.51 -6.29 -2.39
C LEU A 73 -24.97 -7.65 -1.84
N ILE A 74 -24.75 -7.89 -0.53
CA ILE A 74 -25.03 -9.20 0.09
C ILE A 74 -26.09 -9.05 1.19
N PHE A 75 -25.89 -8.12 2.13
CA PHE A 75 -26.82 -7.89 3.23
C PHE A 75 -27.82 -6.78 2.90
N THR A 76 -29.10 -6.99 3.27
CA THR A 76 -30.10 -5.92 3.26
C THR A 76 -30.01 -5.07 4.53
N GLN A 77 -30.57 -3.86 4.50
CA GLN A 77 -30.60 -2.97 5.68
C GLN A 77 -31.34 -3.60 6.87
N ASN A 78 -32.41 -4.35 6.61
CA ASN A 78 -33.21 -5.00 7.67
C ASN A 78 -32.41 -6.13 8.37
N GLU A 79 -31.61 -6.86 7.63
CA GLU A 79 -30.75 -7.91 8.19
C GLU A 79 -29.69 -7.30 9.10
N ILE A 80 -29.00 -6.23 8.67
CA ILE A 80 -28.04 -5.53 9.52
C ILE A 80 -28.66 -5.06 10.83
N ASN A 81 -29.80 -4.41 10.73
CA ASN A 81 -30.50 -3.92 11.93
C ASN A 81 -30.81 -5.07 12.90
N SER A 82 -31.24 -6.24 12.40
CA SER A 82 -31.54 -7.39 13.25
C SER A 82 -30.31 -8.03 13.89
N TYR A 83 -29.19 -8.09 13.18
CA TYR A 83 -27.94 -8.60 13.77
C TYR A 83 -27.34 -7.63 14.80
N SER A 84 -27.46 -6.33 14.58
CA SER A 84 -26.91 -5.29 15.47
C SER A 84 -27.62 -5.20 16.83
N ILE A 85 -28.87 -5.64 16.93
CA ILE A 85 -29.64 -5.65 18.21
C ILE A 85 -29.48 -6.94 19.00
N LYS A 86 -28.75 -7.94 18.52
CA LYS A 86 -28.51 -9.17 19.28
C LYS A 86 -27.75 -8.86 20.57
N PRO A 87 -28.19 -9.38 21.71
CA PRO A 87 -27.45 -9.23 22.95
C PRO A 87 -26.15 -10.06 22.88
N LEU A 88 -25.02 -9.40 23.11
CA LEU A 88 -23.68 -10.01 23.13
C LEU A 88 -23.11 -9.87 24.55
N PHE A 89 -23.15 -10.95 25.31
CA PHE A 89 -22.79 -10.96 26.74
C PHE A 89 -21.29 -11.27 26.96
N SER A 90 -20.66 -11.96 26.01
CA SER A 90 -19.27 -12.40 26.12
C SER A 90 -18.52 -12.26 24.80
N SER A 91 -17.20 -12.34 24.85
CA SER A 91 -16.34 -12.42 23.67
C SER A 91 -16.64 -13.67 22.83
N ALA A 92 -17.06 -14.76 23.49
CA ALA A 92 -17.48 -15.97 22.80
C ALA A 92 -18.75 -15.79 21.98
N ASP A 93 -19.69 -14.94 22.43
CA ASP A 93 -20.89 -14.58 21.64
C ASP A 93 -20.52 -13.72 20.44
N GLU A 94 -19.59 -12.78 20.61
CA GLU A 94 -19.10 -11.90 19.56
C GLU A 94 -18.37 -12.67 18.46
N VAL A 95 -17.41 -13.53 18.84
CA VAL A 95 -16.68 -14.40 17.92
C VAL A 95 -17.64 -15.33 17.18
N ASN A 96 -18.57 -15.98 17.90
CA ASN A 96 -19.55 -16.86 17.27
C ASN A 96 -20.43 -16.09 16.25
N LEU A 97 -20.88 -14.88 16.59
CA LEU A 97 -21.66 -14.04 15.66
C LEU A 97 -20.84 -13.67 14.40
N ALA A 98 -19.55 -13.38 14.55
CA ALA A 98 -18.69 -13.08 13.41
C ALA A 98 -18.64 -14.24 12.41
N PHE A 99 -18.48 -15.47 12.88
CA PHE A 99 -18.49 -16.67 12.02
C PHE A 99 -19.87 -16.93 11.40
N ILE A 100 -20.96 -16.72 12.13
CA ILE A 100 -22.34 -16.83 11.60
C ILE A 100 -22.53 -15.84 10.46
N LEU A 101 -22.14 -14.58 10.64
CA LEU A 101 -22.27 -13.52 9.65
C LEU A 101 -21.41 -13.80 8.40
N PHE A 102 -20.19 -14.28 8.59
CA PHE A 102 -19.32 -14.61 7.46
C PHE A 102 -19.84 -15.81 6.67
N ASN A 103 -20.29 -16.86 7.35
CA ASN A 103 -20.86 -18.04 6.69
C ASN A 103 -22.15 -17.68 5.94
N PHE A 104 -22.98 -16.79 6.48
CA PHE A 104 -24.14 -16.27 5.78
C PHE A 104 -23.71 -15.46 4.52
N PHE A 105 -22.72 -14.59 4.66
CA PHE A 105 -22.12 -13.85 3.53
C PHE A 105 -21.62 -14.81 2.44
N LYS A 106 -20.86 -15.83 2.83
CA LYS A 106 -20.28 -16.84 1.94
C LYS A 106 -21.37 -17.64 1.20
N GLU A 107 -22.35 -18.20 1.92
CA GLU A 107 -23.45 -18.97 1.32
C GLU A 107 -24.24 -18.12 0.34
N ARG A 108 -24.58 -16.88 0.71
CA ARG A 108 -25.32 -15.98 -0.15
C ARG A 108 -24.51 -15.57 -1.38
N SER A 109 -23.22 -15.31 -1.22
CA SER A 109 -22.31 -14.99 -2.32
C SER A 109 -22.23 -16.14 -3.33
N LEU A 110 -22.11 -17.39 -2.87
CA LEU A 110 -22.10 -18.57 -3.73
C LEU A 110 -23.42 -18.70 -4.52
N ASN A 111 -24.57 -18.52 -3.85
CA ASN A 111 -25.88 -18.53 -4.51
C ASN A 111 -26.04 -17.42 -5.55
N LEU A 112 -25.48 -16.23 -5.30
CA LEU A 112 -25.50 -15.12 -6.26
C LEU A 112 -24.57 -15.38 -7.44
N ILE A 113 -23.42 -16.01 -7.23
CA ILE A 113 -22.54 -16.45 -8.33
C ILE A 113 -23.25 -17.48 -9.22
N ASP A 114 -23.99 -18.43 -8.66
CA ASP A 114 -24.79 -19.37 -9.46
C ASP A 114 -25.85 -18.65 -10.30
N HIS A 115 -26.47 -17.63 -9.74
CA HIS A 115 -27.40 -16.78 -10.45
C HIS A 115 -26.74 -15.97 -11.58
N GLN A 116 -25.53 -15.46 -11.36
CA GLN A 116 -24.72 -14.79 -12.36
C GLN A 116 -24.34 -15.74 -13.51
N ILE A 117 -23.92 -16.98 -13.21
CA ILE A 117 -23.63 -18.02 -14.22
C ILE A 117 -24.84 -18.24 -15.12
N ASN A 118 -26.03 -18.43 -14.53
CA ASN A 118 -27.25 -18.61 -15.30
C ASN A 118 -27.58 -17.40 -16.18
N THR A 119 -27.29 -16.18 -15.69
CA THR A 119 -27.51 -14.94 -16.47
C THR A 119 -26.58 -14.89 -17.69
N ILE A 120 -25.32 -15.27 -17.54
CA ILE A 120 -24.33 -15.27 -18.63
C ILE A 120 -24.67 -16.33 -19.72
N GLN A 121 -25.20 -17.47 -19.31
CA GLN A 121 -25.60 -18.52 -20.28
C GLN A 121 -26.71 -18.09 -21.24
N LEU A 122 -27.54 -17.11 -20.81
CA LEU A 122 -28.65 -16.57 -21.60
C LEU A 122 -28.24 -15.50 -22.63
N ILE A 123 -27.00 -15.02 -22.61
CA ILE A 123 -26.51 -14.03 -23.59
C ILE A 123 -26.14 -14.78 -24.88
N GLU A 124 -26.82 -14.54 -25.98
CA GLU A 124 -26.59 -15.21 -27.26
C GLU A 124 -26.05 -14.28 -28.34
N SER A 125 -26.37 -12.98 -28.22
CA SER A 125 -26.01 -11.98 -29.23
C SER A 125 -25.63 -10.64 -28.61
N GLU A 126 -25.11 -9.73 -29.43
CA GLU A 126 -24.79 -8.35 -29.00
C GLU A 126 -26.07 -7.57 -28.65
N GLU A 127 -27.22 -7.92 -29.24
CA GLU A 127 -28.52 -7.30 -28.94
C GLU A 127 -28.91 -7.52 -27.47
N ASP A 128 -28.52 -8.64 -26.87
CA ASP A 128 -28.75 -8.91 -25.44
C ASP A 128 -27.94 -7.99 -24.52
N LEU A 129 -26.95 -7.28 -25.05
CA LEU A 129 -26.07 -6.36 -24.36
C LEU A 129 -26.52 -4.90 -24.50
N ILE A 130 -27.70 -4.64 -25.08
CA ILE A 130 -28.25 -3.30 -25.24
C ILE A 130 -29.37 -3.10 -24.22
N SER A 131 -29.26 -2.09 -23.38
CA SER A 131 -30.33 -1.66 -22.48
C SER A 131 -30.15 -0.20 -22.04
N ASN A 132 -31.23 0.41 -21.53
CA ASN A 132 -31.16 1.75 -20.95
C ASN A 132 -30.79 1.75 -19.46
N ASP A 133 -30.44 0.58 -18.92
CA ASP A 133 -30.02 0.43 -17.53
C ASP A 133 -28.55 0.81 -17.32
N PHE A 134 -28.16 0.98 -16.06
CA PHE A 134 -26.77 1.20 -15.66
C PHE A 134 -26.48 0.48 -14.36
N VAL A 135 -25.19 0.41 -14.01
CA VAL A 135 -24.68 0.01 -12.69
C VAL A 135 -23.72 1.07 -12.16
N TYR A 136 -23.58 1.13 -10.85
CA TYR A 136 -22.57 1.98 -10.21
C TYR A 136 -21.22 1.26 -10.17
N LYS A 137 -20.13 2.00 -10.45
CA LYS A 137 -18.74 1.52 -10.28
C LYS A 137 -18.45 1.25 -8.81
N ASP A 138 -18.89 2.17 -7.96
CA ASP A 138 -18.77 2.10 -6.51
C ASP A 138 -20.12 2.36 -5.83
N ARG A 139 -20.45 1.49 -4.85
CA ARG A 139 -21.67 1.54 -4.06
C ARG A 139 -21.43 1.77 -2.57
N GLU A 140 -20.18 1.96 -2.15
CA GLU A 140 -19.84 2.08 -0.74
C GLU A 140 -20.68 3.17 -0.02
N ASN A 141 -20.92 4.30 -0.68
CA ASN A 141 -21.69 5.42 -0.15
C ASN A 141 -23.18 5.37 -0.47
N LEU A 142 -23.66 4.33 -1.19
CA LEU A 142 -25.08 4.20 -1.51
C LEU A 142 -25.84 3.44 -0.41
N GLU A 143 -27.18 3.61 -0.42
CA GLU A 143 -28.06 2.86 0.47
C GLU A 143 -28.05 1.36 0.14
N ARG A 144 -28.22 0.54 1.17
CA ARG A 144 -28.42 -0.90 0.99
C ARG A 144 -29.79 -1.22 0.42
N PHE A 145 -29.86 -2.29 -0.34
CA PHE A 145 -31.15 -2.77 -0.85
C PHE A 145 -32.09 -3.21 0.28
N LYS A 146 -33.40 -2.99 0.06
CA LYS A 146 -34.44 -3.33 1.05
C LYS A 146 -34.81 -4.82 1.05
N SER A 147 -34.53 -5.52 -0.06
CA SER A 147 -34.87 -6.95 -0.21
C SER A 147 -33.82 -7.71 -0.99
N TYR A 148 -33.74 -9.02 -0.74
CA TYR A 148 -32.87 -9.93 -1.47
C TYR A 148 -33.21 -10.03 -2.96
N SER A 149 -34.49 -9.87 -3.34
CA SER A 149 -34.88 -9.84 -4.75
C SER A 149 -34.28 -8.65 -5.50
N GLN A 150 -34.17 -7.49 -4.86
CA GLN A 150 -33.47 -6.32 -5.44
C GLN A 150 -31.98 -6.57 -5.59
N ILE A 151 -31.34 -7.18 -4.59
CA ILE A 151 -29.92 -7.59 -4.70
C ILE A 151 -29.73 -8.53 -5.90
N LYS A 152 -30.58 -9.55 -6.00
CA LYS A 152 -30.52 -10.55 -7.08
C LYS A 152 -30.69 -9.93 -8.46
N SER A 153 -31.65 -9.02 -8.61
CA SER A 153 -31.86 -8.27 -9.86
C SER A 153 -30.65 -7.39 -10.20
N TYR A 154 -30.06 -6.72 -9.20
CA TYR A 154 -28.87 -5.89 -9.41
C TYR A 154 -27.63 -6.71 -9.76
N GLN A 155 -27.48 -7.92 -9.20
CA GLN A 155 -26.39 -8.85 -9.55
C GLN A 155 -26.46 -9.30 -11.02
N GLN A 156 -27.66 -9.42 -11.63
CA GLN A 156 -27.78 -9.63 -13.07
C GLN A 156 -27.23 -8.46 -13.88
N LYS A 157 -27.50 -7.22 -13.43
CA LYS A 157 -26.95 -6.03 -14.07
C LYS A 157 -25.43 -5.96 -13.94
N LEU A 158 -24.89 -6.25 -12.76
CA LEU A 158 -23.43 -6.26 -12.51
C LEU A 158 -22.71 -7.25 -13.40
N ILE A 159 -23.21 -8.49 -13.49
CA ILE A 159 -22.54 -9.51 -14.32
C ILE A 159 -22.66 -9.20 -15.81
N LYS A 160 -23.76 -8.60 -16.28
CA LYS A 160 -23.88 -8.06 -17.63
C LYS A 160 -22.85 -6.96 -17.90
N SER A 161 -22.66 -6.04 -16.96
CA SER A 161 -21.64 -4.98 -17.07
C SER A 161 -20.22 -5.56 -17.19
N GLU A 162 -19.90 -6.57 -16.38
CA GLU A 162 -18.60 -7.26 -16.44
C GLU A 162 -18.44 -7.99 -17.77
N PHE A 163 -19.50 -8.64 -18.27
CA PHE A 163 -19.50 -9.29 -19.56
C PHE A 163 -19.24 -8.31 -20.71
N ILE A 164 -19.94 -7.17 -20.74
CA ILE A 164 -19.72 -6.11 -21.76
C ILE A 164 -18.24 -5.68 -21.76
N SER A 165 -17.63 -5.52 -20.58
CA SER A 165 -16.22 -5.11 -20.47
C SER A 165 -15.27 -6.16 -21.06
N ILE A 166 -15.56 -7.44 -20.90
CA ILE A 166 -14.78 -8.54 -21.50
C ILE A 166 -15.06 -8.64 -23.00
N TYR A 167 -16.33 -8.55 -23.41
CA TYR A 167 -16.73 -8.60 -24.80
C TYR A 167 -16.07 -7.51 -25.65
N LEU A 168 -16.00 -6.28 -25.15
CA LEU A 168 -15.32 -5.16 -25.82
C LEU A 168 -13.81 -5.37 -26.04
N LYS A 169 -13.20 -6.33 -25.32
CA LYS A 169 -11.79 -6.71 -25.52
C LYS A 169 -11.64 -7.88 -26.49
N GLU A 170 -12.52 -8.90 -26.35
CA GLU A 170 -12.43 -10.14 -27.10
C GLU A 170 -13.10 -10.07 -28.48
N ASN A 171 -14.09 -9.19 -28.60
CA ASN A 171 -14.98 -9.07 -29.77
C ASN A 171 -15.62 -10.40 -30.21
N ASP A 172 -15.84 -11.31 -29.25
CA ASP A 172 -16.34 -12.67 -29.44
C ASP A 172 -17.12 -13.10 -28.20
N ILE A 173 -18.41 -13.41 -28.36
CA ILE A 173 -19.32 -13.75 -27.26
C ILE A 173 -18.89 -15.04 -26.56
N GLU A 174 -18.52 -16.08 -27.31
CA GLU A 174 -18.16 -17.36 -26.69
C GLU A 174 -16.84 -17.28 -25.93
N LYS A 175 -15.86 -16.53 -26.44
CA LYS A 175 -14.63 -16.27 -25.70
C LYS A 175 -14.91 -15.43 -24.43
N ALA A 176 -15.77 -14.42 -24.52
CA ALA A 176 -16.17 -13.62 -23.37
C ALA A 176 -16.90 -14.48 -22.32
N LYS A 177 -17.84 -15.37 -22.74
CA LYS A 177 -18.49 -16.33 -21.84
C LYS A 177 -17.48 -17.22 -21.14
N LYS A 178 -16.56 -17.84 -21.87
CA LYS A 178 -15.55 -18.74 -21.32
C LYS A 178 -14.70 -18.01 -20.25
N LYS A 179 -14.27 -16.76 -20.52
CA LYS A 179 -13.48 -15.97 -19.58
C LYS A 179 -14.25 -15.61 -18.32
N ILE A 180 -15.49 -15.16 -18.43
CA ILE A 180 -16.27 -14.75 -17.25
C ILE A 180 -16.69 -15.96 -16.41
N LEU A 181 -17.05 -17.08 -17.04
CA LEU A 181 -17.37 -18.32 -16.31
C LEU A 181 -16.16 -18.82 -15.51
N LYS A 182 -14.95 -18.76 -16.10
CA LYS A 182 -13.70 -19.06 -15.38
C LYS A 182 -13.47 -18.11 -14.20
N ARG A 183 -13.71 -16.81 -14.35
CA ARG A 183 -13.62 -15.85 -13.25
C ARG A 183 -14.60 -16.15 -12.11
N LEU A 184 -15.84 -16.52 -12.46
CA LEU A 184 -16.86 -16.88 -11.47
C LEU A 184 -16.50 -18.17 -10.72
N ASP A 185 -15.95 -19.18 -11.41
CA ASP A 185 -15.44 -20.39 -10.77
C ASP A 185 -14.28 -20.08 -9.81
N ASN A 186 -13.32 -19.26 -10.23
CA ASN A 186 -12.23 -18.82 -9.36
C ASN A 186 -12.74 -18.04 -8.13
N ARG A 187 -13.79 -17.19 -8.28
CA ARG A 187 -14.44 -16.53 -7.13
C ARG A 187 -15.05 -17.52 -6.15
N LYS A 188 -15.71 -18.59 -6.64
CA LYS A 188 -16.24 -19.68 -5.78
C LYS A 188 -15.12 -20.40 -5.04
N LYS A 189 -14.04 -20.75 -5.73
CA LYS A 189 -12.87 -21.39 -5.14
C LYS A 189 -12.26 -20.52 -4.06
N SER A 190 -12.07 -19.22 -4.30
CA SER A 190 -11.53 -18.27 -3.32
C SER A 190 -12.39 -18.15 -2.07
N LEU A 191 -13.73 -18.02 -2.22
CA LEU A 191 -14.65 -17.97 -1.08
C LEU A 191 -14.62 -19.23 -0.23
N ASN A 192 -14.39 -20.40 -0.86
CA ASN A 192 -14.34 -21.67 -0.12
C ASN A 192 -13.03 -21.89 0.64
N ARG A 193 -11.97 -21.18 0.29
CA ARG A 193 -10.63 -21.31 0.89
C ARG A 193 -10.33 -20.33 2.02
N ILE A 194 -11.23 -19.37 2.28
CA ILE A 194 -11.06 -18.42 3.39
C ILE A 194 -10.96 -19.21 4.70
N SER A 195 -9.86 -19.01 5.40
CA SER A 195 -9.54 -19.71 6.64
C SER A 195 -10.25 -19.11 7.86
N ASN A 196 -10.29 -19.83 8.96
CA ASN A 196 -10.83 -19.33 10.22
C ASN A 196 -10.01 -18.14 10.77
N ASP A 197 -8.70 -18.15 10.58
CA ASP A 197 -7.82 -17.03 10.97
C ASP A 197 -8.17 -15.76 10.20
N GLU A 198 -8.45 -15.87 8.88
CA GLU A 198 -8.86 -14.72 8.08
C GLU A 198 -10.24 -14.19 8.53
N ILE A 199 -11.21 -15.06 8.79
CA ILE A 199 -12.54 -14.65 9.30
C ILE A 199 -12.42 -13.93 10.64
N PHE A 200 -11.65 -14.49 11.56
CA PHE A 200 -11.41 -13.88 12.86
C PHE A 200 -10.68 -12.55 12.73
N SER A 201 -9.64 -12.50 11.88
CA SER A 201 -8.89 -11.28 11.61
C SER A 201 -9.77 -10.14 11.10
N LEU A 202 -10.71 -10.41 10.21
CA LEU A 202 -11.67 -9.40 9.73
C LEU A 202 -12.53 -8.84 10.87
N TYR A 203 -13.00 -9.70 11.77
CA TYR A 203 -13.83 -9.28 12.90
C TYR A 203 -13.05 -8.47 13.95
N ILE A 204 -11.93 -9.02 14.43
CA ILE A 204 -11.12 -8.34 15.45
C ILE A 204 -10.57 -7.00 14.91
N ASN A 205 -10.27 -6.91 13.61
CA ASN A 205 -9.84 -5.67 12.99
C ASN A 205 -10.99 -4.65 12.85
N SER A 206 -12.22 -5.11 12.73
CA SER A 206 -13.37 -4.20 12.84
C SER A 206 -13.50 -3.56 14.23
N TYR A 207 -13.04 -4.25 15.29
CA TYR A 207 -12.95 -3.73 16.65
C TYR A 207 -11.74 -2.81 16.83
N THR A 208 -10.53 -3.25 16.45
CA THR A 208 -9.28 -2.50 16.68
C THR A 208 -9.26 -1.17 15.91
N ASN A 209 -9.85 -1.13 14.71
CA ASN A 209 -9.94 0.06 13.89
C ASN A 209 -10.84 1.19 14.46
N PHE A 210 -11.56 0.95 15.56
CA PHE A 210 -12.19 2.03 16.31
C PHE A 210 -11.17 2.89 17.08
N TYR A 211 -10.05 2.31 17.48
CA TYR A 211 -9.01 3.01 18.21
C TYR A 211 -8.22 3.97 17.32
N ASP A 212 -7.72 3.48 16.20
CA ASP A 212 -7.08 4.23 15.12
C ASP A 212 -6.85 3.32 13.89
N PRO A 213 -6.51 3.87 12.71
CA PRO A 213 -6.33 3.10 11.48
C PRO A 213 -5.08 2.19 11.48
N HIS A 214 -4.15 2.38 12.42
CA HIS A 214 -2.89 1.63 12.51
C HIS A 214 -2.90 0.51 13.55
N THR A 215 -3.97 0.44 14.34
CA THR A 215 -4.17 -0.61 15.34
C THR A 215 -4.88 -1.79 14.71
N ASN A 216 -4.17 -2.92 14.60
CA ASN A 216 -4.70 -4.12 13.95
C ASN A 216 -4.13 -5.42 14.53
N TYR A 217 -4.95 -6.46 14.49
CA TYR A 217 -4.55 -7.83 14.69
C TYR A 217 -3.91 -8.38 13.41
N MET A 218 -2.84 -9.14 13.58
CA MET A 218 -2.14 -9.82 12.50
C MET A 218 -2.17 -11.33 12.78
N THR A 219 -2.60 -12.10 11.79
CA THR A 219 -2.46 -13.56 11.82
C THR A 219 -0.99 -13.94 11.84
N PRO A 220 -0.61 -15.15 12.27
CA PRO A 220 0.79 -15.59 12.19
C PRO A 220 1.40 -15.38 10.79
N THR A 221 0.65 -15.69 9.74
CA THR A 221 1.12 -15.54 8.36
C THR A 221 1.33 -14.05 7.97
N SER A 222 0.38 -13.18 8.29
CA SER A 222 0.52 -11.75 7.96
C SER A 222 1.62 -11.05 8.77
N GLN A 223 1.93 -11.54 9.95
CA GLN A 223 3.07 -11.07 10.74
C GLN A 223 4.41 -11.45 10.09
N GLU A 224 4.55 -12.68 9.59
CA GLU A 224 5.74 -13.12 8.86
C GLU A 224 6.01 -12.23 7.62
N ASP A 225 4.99 -11.94 6.83
CA ASP A 225 5.10 -11.07 5.65
C ASP A 225 5.48 -9.62 6.02
N TRP A 226 4.92 -9.10 7.11
CA TRP A 226 5.28 -7.79 7.62
C TRP A 226 6.75 -7.72 8.07
N GLU A 227 7.26 -8.74 8.76
CA GLU A 227 8.66 -8.82 9.17
C GLU A 227 9.62 -8.88 7.97
N ILE A 228 9.30 -9.64 6.94
CA ILE A 228 10.10 -9.74 5.71
C ILE A 228 10.28 -8.36 5.08
N ASN A 229 9.20 -7.59 4.98
CA ASN A 229 9.24 -6.24 4.43
C ASN A 229 10.13 -5.30 5.27
N LEU A 230 10.04 -5.39 6.60
CA LEU A 230 10.86 -4.57 7.48
C LEU A 230 12.34 -4.96 7.50
N LYS A 231 12.66 -6.24 7.34
CA LYS A 231 14.05 -6.72 7.28
C LYS A 231 14.71 -6.48 5.92
N ALA A 232 13.92 -6.16 4.89
CA ALA A 232 14.34 -6.12 3.48
C ALA A 232 15.13 -7.39 3.07
N SER A 233 14.73 -8.54 3.60
CA SER A 233 15.31 -9.85 3.33
C SER A 233 14.33 -10.96 3.70
N LEU A 234 14.41 -12.07 3.01
CA LEU A 234 13.60 -13.26 3.29
C LEU A 234 14.44 -14.53 3.25
N GLU A 235 14.02 -15.56 3.95
CA GLU A 235 14.58 -16.90 3.82
C GLU A 235 13.76 -17.73 2.84
N GLY A 236 14.37 -18.18 1.76
CA GLY A 236 13.68 -18.89 0.69
C GLY A 236 14.54 -19.11 -0.55
N ILE A 237 13.88 -19.21 -1.70
CA ILE A 237 14.58 -19.48 -2.97
C ILE A 237 14.94 -18.23 -3.78
N GLY A 238 14.36 -17.06 -3.49
CA GLY A 238 14.62 -15.83 -4.26
C GLY A 238 13.96 -15.82 -5.62
N ALA A 239 12.67 -16.13 -5.67
CA ALA A 239 11.82 -16.00 -6.85
C ALA A 239 10.59 -15.14 -6.54
N ILE A 240 10.24 -14.22 -7.44
CA ILE A 240 8.98 -13.48 -7.41
C ILE A 240 7.98 -14.30 -8.21
N LEU A 241 6.84 -14.56 -7.58
CA LEU A 241 5.80 -15.44 -8.10
C LEU A 241 4.51 -14.67 -8.35
N SER A 242 3.74 -15.10 -9.35
CA SER A 242 2.39 -14.63 -9.63
C SER A 242 1.47 -15.82 -9.86
N SER A 243 0.18 -15.65 -9.67
CA SER A 243 -0.82 -16.66 -10.02
C SER A 243 -1.54 -16.22 -11.28
N GLU A 244 -1.50 -17.06 -12.31
CA GLU A 244 -2.24 -16.86 -13.55
C GLU A 244 -3.04 -18.12 -13.86
N ASP A 245 -4.36 -17.98 -13.94
CA ASP A 245 -5.27 -19.08 -14.24
C ASP A 245 -5.19 -20.27 -13.26
N GLY A 246 -4.87 -20.00 -11.99
CA GLY A 246 -4.71 -21.03 -10.96
C GLY A 246 -3.34 -21.71 -10.96
N ILE A 247 -2.43 -21.27 -11.79
CA ILE A 247 -1.04 -21.79 -11.86
C ILE A 247 -0.07 -20.74 -11.32
N THR A 248 0.82 -21.15 -10.43
CA THR A 248 1.89 -20.31 -9.92
C THR A 248 3.01 -20.22 -10.95
N LYS A 249 3.34 -18.99 -11.39
CA LYS A 249 4.41 -18.70 -12.36
C LYS A 249 5.53 -17.89 -11.74
N ILE A 250 6.75 -18.11 -12.22
CA ILE A 250 7.92 -17.31 -11.87
C ILE A 250 7.93 -16.06 -12.76
N ILE A 251 7.79 -14.87 -12.14
CA ILE A 251 7.82 -13.59 -12.84
C ILE A 251 9.25 -13.06 -12.93
N ARG A 252 10.02 -13.20 -11.85
CA ARG A 252 11.40 -12.73 -11.78
C ARG A 252 12.23 -13.58 -10.80
N LEU A 253 13.49 -13.79 -11.10
CA LEU A 253 14.46 -14.33 -10.16
C LEU A 253 15.24 -13.19 -9.52
N ILE A 254 15.40 -13.24 -8.20
CA ILE A 254 16.13 -12.20 -7.46
C ILE A 254 17.64 -12.42 -7.67
N PRO A 255 18.38 -11.41 -8.14
CA PRO A 255 19.81 -11.50 -8.37
C PRO A 255 20.57 -11.99 -7.13
N GLY A 256 21.46 -12.93 -7.31
CA GLY A 256 22.23 -13.55 -6.22
C GLY A 256 21.43 -14.50 -5.32
N GLY A 257 20.14 -14.73 -5.61
CA GLY A 257 19.28 -15.67 -4.87
C GLY A 257 19.55 -17.14 -5.23
N PRO A 258 19.11 -18.09 -4.37
CA PRO A 258 19.29 -19.52 -4.61
C PRO A 258 18.73 -20.02 -5.94
N ALA A 259 17.55 -19.54 -6.33
CA ALA A 259 16.90 -19.94 -7.59
C ALA A 259 17.72 -19.53 -8.82
N GLU A 260 18.22 -18.29 -8.84
CA GLU A 260 19.08 -17.80 -9.91
C GLU A 260 20.42 -18.57 -9.95
N LYS A 261 21.10 -18.69 -8.80
CA LYS A 261 22.38 -19.41 -8.68
C LYS A 261 22.29 -20.86 -9.11
N SER A 262 21.14 -21.50 -8.90
CA SER A 262 20.95 -22.89 -9.31
C SER A 262 20.98 -23.07 -10.83
N GLY A 263 20.55 -22.05 -11.59
CA GLY A 263 20.37 -22.10 -13.04
C GLY A 263 19.30 -23.10 -13.52
N LEU A 264 18.53 -23.67 -12.57
CA LEU A 264 17.53 -24.70 -12.85
C LEU A 264 16.14 -24.13 -13.15
N LEU A 265 15.86 -22.92 -12.65
CA LEU A 265 14.59 -22.20 -12.80
C LEU A 265 14.74 -21.04 -13.78
N LYS A 266 13.67 -20.77 -14.52
CA LYS A 266 13.60 -19.66 -15.49
C LYS A 266 12.37 -18.80 -15.23
N VAL A 267 12.44 -17.55 -15.66
CA VAL A 267 11.27 -16.69 -15.75
C VAL A 267 10.25 -17.36 -16.67
N THR A 268 8.97 -17.24 -16.32
CA THR A 268 7.80 -17.89 -16.94
C THR A 268 7.61 -19.39 -16.65
N ASP A 269 8.55 -20.06 -15.97
CA ASP A 269 8.31 -21.44 -15.53
C ASP A 269 7.11 -21.50 -14.57
N LYS A 270 6.38 -22.63 -14.64
CA LYS A 270 5.16 -22.90 -13.86
C LYS A 270 5.49 -23.87 -12.73
N ILE A 271 5.16 -23.51 -11.49
CA ILE A 271 5.30 -24.39 -10.34
C ILE A 271 3.96 -25.11 -10.13
N VAL A 272 3.95 -26.43 -10.25
CA VAL A 272 2.76 -27.27 -10.16
C VAL A 272 2.78 -28.22 -8.97
N GLY A 273 3.92 -28.42 -8.35
CA GLY A 273 4.06 -29.24 -7.13
C GLY A 273 5.15 -28.70 -6.22
N VAL A 274 4.96 -28.82 -4.90
CA VAL A 274 5.92 -28.38 -3.87
C VAL A 274 6.00 -29.44 -2.78
N ALA A 275 7.23 -29.84 -2.38
CA ALA A 275 7.49 -30.54 -1.14
C ALA A 275 8.42 -29.70 -0.26
N THR A 276 8.06 -29.48 1.00
CA THR A 276 8.79 -28.57 1.91
C THR A 276 10.15 -29.10 2.33
N SER A 277 10.39 -30.41 2.15
CA SER A 277 11.67 -31.09 2.32
C SER A 277 11.80 -32.29 1.39
N ILE A 278 13.01 -32.84 1.27
CA ILE A 278 13.33 -34.02 0.42
C ILE A 278 12.53 -35.27 0.83
N ASN A 279 12.13 -35.35 2.09
CA ASN A 279 11.48 -36.55 2.66
C ASN A 279 9.96 -36.43 2.75
N GLU A 280 9.40 -35.32 2.28
CA GLU A 280 7.96 -35.08 2.28
C GLU A 280 7.34 -35.38 0.93
N GLU A 281 6.04 -35.71 0.96
CA GLU A 281 5.27 -35.96 -0.26
C GLU A 281 5.09 -34.66 -1.05
N LEU A 282 5.23 -34.76 -2.35
CA LEU A 282 5.00 -33.65 -3.26
C LEU A 282 3.51 -33.28 -3.28
N VAL A 283 3.18 -32.08 -2.88
CA VAL A 283 1.81 -31.53 -2.86
C VAL A 283 1.54 -30.89 -4.22
N ASP A 284 0.48 -31.30 -4.89
CA ASP A 284 0.00 -30.61 -6.11
C ASP A 284 -0.60 -29.24 -5.70
N VAL A 285 0.00 -28.17 -6.22
CA VAL A 285 -0.36 -26.78 -5.88
C VAL A 285 -1.13 -26.07 -7.01
N ARG A 286 -1.60 -26.82 -8.03
CA ARG A 286 -2.49 -26.28 -9.06
C ARG A 286 -3.78 -25.77 -8.42
N ASP A 287 -4.27 -24.65 -8.89
CA ASP A 287 -5.45 -23.95 -8.35
C ASP A 287 -5.30 -23.48 -6.88
N TRP A 288 -4.10 -23.53 -6.28
CA TRP A 288 -3.88 -23.01 -4.94
C TRP A 288 -3.74 -21.48 -4.97
N ARG A 289 -4.03 -20.86 -3.82
CA ARG A 289 -3.71 -19.44 -3.62
C ARG A 289 -2.20 -19.28 -3.58
N ILE A 290 -1.71 -18.17 -4.15
CA ILE A 290 -0.27 -17.93 -4.24
C ILE A 290 0.40 -17.80 -2.86
N ASP A 291 -0.28 -17.24 -1.87
CA ASP A 291 0.19 -17.13 -0.49
C ASP A 291 0.40 -18.51 0.16
N GLU A 292 -0.48 -19.47 -0.10
CA GLU A 292 -0.34 -20.85 0.35
C GLU A 292 0.86 -21.55 -0.31
N VAL A 293 1.05 -21.35 -1.62
CA VAL A 293 2.19 -21.91 -2.36
C VAL A 293 3.50 -21.30 -1.88
N VAL A 294 3.53 -19.97 -1.72
CA VAL A 294 4.71 -19.24 -1.21
C VAL A 294 5.09 -19.72 0.18
N LYS A 295 4.12 -20.02 1.06
CA LYS A 295 4.36 -20.55 2.39
C LYS A 295 5.07 -21.92 2.36
N LEU A 296 4.74 -22.79 1.41
CA LEU A 296 5.43 -24.09 1.24
C LEU A 296 6.84 -23.90 0.68
N ILE A 297 7.03 -22.90 -0.21
CA ILE A 297 8.34 -22.66 -0.86
C ILE A 297 9.32 -21.98 0.11
N ARG A 298 8.87 -21.04 0.95
CA ARG A 298 9.67 -20.40 1.99
C ARG A 298 10.09 -21.42 3.07
N GLY A 299 11.09 -21.08 3.85
CA GLY A 299 11.54 -21.88 4.98
C GLY A 299 12.99 -21.55 5.38
N PRO A 300 13.46 -22.10 6.50
CA PRO A 300 14.74 -21.74 7.10
C PRO A 300 15.92 -21.93 6.16
N LYS A 301 16.91 -21.03 6.28
CA LYS A 301 18.18 -21.13 5.59
C LYS A 301 18.78 -22.53 5.69
N SER A 302 19.40 -23.00 4.62
CA SER A 302 20.06 -24.31 4.49
C SER A 302 19.11 -25.52 4.47
N THR A 303 17.79 -25.32 4.46
CA THR A 303 16.81 -26.38 4.16
C THR A 303 16.60 -26.50 2.65
N ILE A 304 16.11 -27.65 2.19
CA ILE A 304 15.87 -27.90 0.78
C ILE A 304 14.37 -27.93 0.52
N VAL A 305 13.92 -27.26 -0.53
CA VAL A 305 12.59 -27.41 -1.10
C VAL A 305 12.68 -28.17 -2.41
N GLN A 306 11.72 -29.07 -2.66
CA GLN A 306 11.55 -29.70 -3.96
C GLN A 306 10.37 -29.06 -4.69
N LEU A 307 10.60 -28.73 -5.95
CA LEU A 307 9.59 -28.09 -6.82
C LEU A 307 9.36 -28.97 -8.05
N GLU A 308 8.10 -29.26 -8.35
CA GLU A 308 7.74 -29.78 -9.67
C GLU A 308 7.47 -28.59 -10.59
N VAL A 309 8.22 -28.50 -11.67
CA VAL A 309 8.26 -27.31 -12.54
C VAL A 309 8.01 -27.71 -13.98
N LEU A 310 7.13 -26.96 -14.63
CA LEU A 310 6.82 -27.04 -16.05
C LEU A 310 7.39 -25.84 -16.78
N PRO A 311 8.03 -26.01 -17.95
CA PRO A 311 8.36 -24.90 -18.85
C PRO A 311 7.11 -24.12 -19.28
N ALA A 312 7.28 -22.84 -19.65
CA ALA A 312 6.18 -21.98 -20.09
C ALA A 312 5.31 -22.57 -21.21
N SER A 313 5.92 -23.31 -22.15
CA SER A 313 5.28 -23.91 -23.32
C SER A 313 4.53 -25.22 -23.04
N SER A 314 4.69 -25.81 -21.84
CA SER A 314 4.03 -27.08 -21.50
C SER A 314 2.55 -26.91 -21.18
N ASP A 315 1.76 -27.96 -21.38
CA ASP A 315 0.39 -28.02 -20.89
C ASP A 315 0.39 -28.05 -19.35
N ASN A 316 -0.64 -27.48 -18.73
CA ASN A 316 -0.75 -27.42 -17.28
C ASN A 316 -0.99 -28.80 -16.65
N GLU A 317 -1.48 -29.76 -17.41
CA GLU A 317 -1.70 -31.17 -17.02
C GLU A 317 -0.45 -32.04 -17.17
N ASP A 318 0.61 -31.55 -17.81
CA ASP A 318 1.84 -32.30 -17.99
C ASP A 318 2.51 -32.62 -16.65
N LYS A 319 3.33 -33.66 -16.62
CA LYS A 319 4.21 -33.98 -15.50
C LYS A 319 5.44 -33.08 -15.56
N GLY A 320 5.72 -32.39 -14.45
CA GLY A 320 6.82 -31.47 -14.36
C GLY A 320 8.17 -32.15 -14.09
N LYS A 321 9.22 -31.38 -14.24
CA LYS A 321 10.57 -31.75 -13.80
C LYS A 321 10.74 -31.45 -12.33
N LEU A 322 11.23 -32.41 -11.55
CA LEU A 322 11.56 -32.20 -10.14
C LEU A 322 12.89 -31.44 -10.01
N ILE A 323 12.87 -30.35 -9.26
CA ILE A 323 14.01 -29.47 -9.02
C ILE A 323 14.19 -29.27 -7.51
N GLU A 324 15.40 -29.40 -7.03
CA GLU A 324 15.77 -29.14 -5.64
C GLU A 324 16.50 -27.82 -5.49
N ILE A 325 16.03 -26.98 -4.58
CA ILE A 325 16.67 -25.69 -4.27
C ILE A 325 16.97 -25.63 -2.78
N THR A 326 18.21 -25.35 -2.44
CA THR A 326 18.60 -25.07 -1.06
C THR A 326 18.25 -23.63 -0.73
N ARG A 327 17.40 -23.43 0.28
CA ARG A 327 16.99 -22.10 0.74
C ARG A 327 18.17 -21.36 1.36
N ASP A 328 18.22 -20.05 1.15
CA ASP A 328 19.18 -19.13 1.78
C ASP A 328 18.51 -17.81 2.13
N VAL A 329 19.25 -16.94 2.80
CA VAL A 329 18.84 -15.54 2.98
C VAL A 329 18.94 -14.81 1.65
N VAL A 330 17.80 -14.38 1.15
CA VAL A 330 17.67 -13.58 -0.07
C VAL A 330 17.60 -12.11 0.32
N LYS A 331 18.57 -11.32 -0.12
CA LYS A 331 18.57 -9.87 0.09
C LYS A 331 17.68 -9.22 -0.96
N LEU A 332 16.69 -8.47 -0.51
CA LEU A 332 15.82 -7.70 -1.40
C LEU A 332 16.55 -6.39 -1.73
N GLU A 333 17.35 -6.39 -2.78
CA GLU A 333 18.14 -5.21 -3.18
C GLU A 333 17.24 -4.05 -3.60
N ASP A 334 16.06 -4.33 -4.14
CA ASP A 334 15.08 -3.30 -4.49
C ASP A 334 14.49 -2.58 -3.26
N ALA A 335 14.48 -3.24 -2.10
CA ALA A 335 14.08 -2.64 -0.84
C ALA A 335 15.25 -2.01 -0.05
N ALA A 336 16.48 -2.04 -0.58
CA ALA A 336 17.65 -1.44 0.05
C ALA A 336 17.96 -0.06 -0.51
N ALA A 337 18.74 0.74 0.24
CA ALA A 337 19.22 2.04 -0.23
C ALA A 337 20.09 1.87 -1.49
N LYS A 338 19.78 2.65 -2.52
CA LYS A 338 20.49 2.67 -3.81
C LYS A 338 21.24 3.98 -3.98
N LYS A 339 22.35 3.91 -4.73
CA LYS A 339 23.21 5.06 -5.07
C LYS A 339 23.11 5.36 -6.55
N ARG A 340 22.96 6.64 -6.88
CA ARG A 340 23.14 7.17 -8.24
C ARG A 340 23.95 8.47 -8.21
N GLU A 341 24.50 8.86 -9.35
CA GLU A 341 25.16 10.14 -9.54
C GLU A 341 24.65 10.75 -10.84
N ILE A 342 24.33 12.03 -10.82
CA ILE A 342 23.97 12.80 -12.02
C ILE A 342 24.82 14.06 -12.12
N THR A 343 24.99 14.56 -13.34
CA THR A 343 25.72 15.79 -13.62
C THR A 343 24.76 16.85 -14.14
N ILE A 344 24.72 17.99 -13.46
CA ILE A 344 23.96 19.16 -13.87
C ILE A 344 24.94 20.17 -14.49
N GLN A 345 24.78 20.44 -15.78
CA GLN A 345 25.63 21.35 -16.53
C GLN A 345 25.19 22.79 -16.31
N ARG A 346 26.16 23.67 -16.05
CA ARG A 346 25.99 25.13 -16.00
C ARG A 346 27.11 25.81 -16.81
N SER A 347 26.88 27.04 -17.20
CA SER A 347 27.87 27.80 -18.01
C SER A 347 29.21 27.97 -17.29
N SER A 348 29.25 27.96 -15.95
CA SER A 348 30.44 28.15 -15.15
C SER A 348 31.21 26.85 -14.91
N ARG A 349 30.50 25.78 -14.64
CA ARG A 349 31.04 24.44 -14.38
C ARG A 349 29.95 23.40 -14.38
N ASP A 350 30.36 22.14 -14.42
CA ASP A 350 29.46 21.00 -14.16
C ASP A 350 29.38 20.76 -12.64
N TYR A 351 28.17 20.44 -12.16
CA TYR A 351 27.89 20.06 -10.77
C TYR A 351 27.57 18.57 -10.71
N LYS A 352 28.27 17.86 -9.84
CA LYS A 352 28.06 16.43 -9.60
C LYS A 352 27.16 16.25 -8.38
N ILE A 353 25.96 15.71 -8.58
CA ILE A 353 24.99 15.48 -7.53
C ILE A 353 24.89 14.00 -7.22
N GLY A 354 25.12 13.65 -5.95
CA GLY A 354 24.86 12.34 -5.42
C GLY A 354 23.38 12.16 -5.13
N ILE A 355 22.86 10.99 -5.42
CA ILE A 355 21.48 10.62 -5.15
C ILE A 355 21.48 9.36 -4.30
N ILE A 356 20.69 9.36 -3.24
CA ILE A 356 20.40 8.18 -2.41
C ILE A 356 18.90 7.94 -2.46
N GLU A 357 18.49 6.86 -3.08
CA GLU A 357 17.09 6.40 -3.06
C GLU A 357 16.90 5.49 -1.86
N LEU A 358 15.99 5.84 -0.96
CA LEU A 358 15.71 5.06 0.25
C LEU A 358 14.25 4.64 0.27
N PRO A 359 13.91 3.39 -0.12
CA PRO A 359 12.52 2.96 -0.23
C PRO A 359 11.85 2.66 1.12
N THR A 360 12.60 2.36 2.17
CA THR A 360 12.08 2.12 3.53
C THR A 360 13.19 2.26 4.58
N PHE A 361 12.81 2.50 5.84
CA PHE A 361 13.72 2.50 6.99
C PHE A 361 13.83 1.09 7.57
N TYR A 362 14.58 0.22 6.87
CA TYR A 362 14.74 -1.20 7.21
C TYR A 362 15.81 -1.46 8.26
N MET A 363 15.60 -2.53 9.05
CA MET A 363 16.58 -3.04 10.01
C MET A 363 16.34 -4.52 10.31
N ASP A 364 17.40 -5.32 10.32
CA ASP A 364 17.38 -6.67 10.88
C ASP A 364 17.45 -6.59 12.41
N PHE A 365 16.24 -6.39 13.00
CA PHE A 365 16.10 -6.22 14.45
C PHE A 365 16.51 -7.47 15.23
N GLU A 366 16.35 -8.65 14.68
CA GLU A 366 16.72 -9.90 15.31
C GLU A 366 18.24 -10.05 15.39
N ALA A 367 18.95 -9.78 14.29
CA ALA A 367 20.41 -9.77 14.28
C ALA A 367 20.98 -8.68 15.21
N TYR A 368 20.34 -7.51 15.25
CA TYR A 368 20.69 -6.44 16.18
C TYR A 368 20.57 -6.89 17.63
N ASN A 369 19.46 -7.48 18.04
CA ASN A 369 19.22 -7.95 19.41
C ASN A 369 20.19 -9.10 19.81
N LYS A 370 20.59 -9.93 18.86
CA LYS A 370 21.62 -10.97 19.05
C LYS A 370 23.05 -10.43 19.04
N ASN A 371 23.22 -9.08 19.06
CA ASN A 371 24.52 -8.39 19.01
C ASN A 371 25.41 -8.83 17.83
N ARG A 372 24.81 -9.19 16.69
CA ARG A 372 25.58 -9.45 15.46
C ARG A 372 26.12 -8.12 14.94
N PHE A 373 27.44 -8.07 14.67
CA PHE A 373 28.09 -6.86 14.16
C PHE A 373 27.72 -6.55 12.70
N ASP A 374 27.26 -7.54 11.95
CA ASP A 374 26.90 -7.39 10.53
C ASP A 374 25.39 -7.63 10.35
N TYR A 375 24.57 -6.69 10.83
CA TYR A 375 23.13 -6.66 10.56
C TYR A 375 22.80 -5.64 9.48
N LYS A 376 21.80 -5.94 8.65
CA LYS A 376 21.31 -5.03 7.61
C LYS A 376 20.53 -3.88 8.26
N SER A 377 20.81 -2.64 7.81
CA SER A 377 20.21 -1.43 8.38
C SER A 377 20.31 -0.29 7.38
N SER A 378 19.23 0.46 7.19
CA SER A 378 19.18 1.59 6.27
C SER A 378 20.17 2.69 6.63
N SER A 379 20.35 3.02 7.91
CA SER A 379 21.30 4.04 8.36
C SER A 379 22.77 3.62 8.13
N ARG A 380 23.07 2.33 8.22
CA ARG A 380 24.41 1.80 7.92
C ARG A 380 24.71 1.80 6.43
N ASP A 381 23.73 1.41 5.61
CA ASP A 381 23.88 1.41 4.16
C ASP A 381 24.02 2.84 3.63
N VAL A 382 23.18 3.78 4.09
CA VAL A 382 23.31 5.19 3.74
C VAL A 382 24.69 5.74 4.19
N LYS A 383 25.15 5.40 5.38
CA LYS A 383 26.48 5.80 5.83
C LYS A 383 27.61 5.28 4.95
N ARG A 384 27.50 4.05 4.44
CA ARG A 384 28.45 3.48 3.47
C ARG A 384 28.38 4.23 2.15
N ILE A 385 27.17 4.45 1.62
CA ILE A 385 26.95 5.17 0.36
C ILE A 385 27.48 6.61 0.44
N LEU A 386 27.26 7.31 1.56
CA LEU A 386 27.81 8.67 1.76
C LEU A 386 29.34 8.71 1.65
N ARG A 387 30.08 7.69 2.13
CA ARG A 387 31.53 7.63 1.96
C ARG A 387 31.92 7.43 0.51
N GLU A 388 31.22 6.55 -0.21
CA GLU A 388 31.46 6.32 -1.63
C GLU A 388 31.20 7.57 -2.47
N LEU A 389 30.16 8.35 -2.13
CA LEU A 389 29.84 9.61 -2.77
C LEU A 389 30.86 10.72 -2.44
N ASP A 390 31.37 10.74 -1.21
CA ASP A 390 32.47 11.66 -0.79
C ASP A 390 33.75 11.38 -1.59
N GLU A 391 34.11 10.12 -1.80
CA GLU A 391 35.21 9.71 -2.67
C GLU A 391 35.00 10.15 -4.14
N SER A 392 33.75 10.25 -4.58
CA SER A 392 33.37 10.75 -5.91
C SER A 392 33.40 12.29 -6.01
N ASN A 393 33.64 13.01 -4.91
CA ASN A 393 33.65 14.49 -4.82
C ASN A 393 32.34 15.11 -5.34
N ILE A 394 31.20 14.73 -4.76
CA ILE A 394 29.90 15.34 -5.09
C ILE A 394 29.80 16.77 -4.58
N ASP A 395 29.11 17.65 -5.32
CA ASP A 395 28.84 19.03 -4.93
C ASP A 395 27.64 19.14 -3.98
N GLY A 396 26.71 18.17 -4.04
CA GLY A 396 25.52 18.12 -3.20
C GLY A 396 24.83 16.77 -3.24
N LEU A 397 23.84 16.58 -2.37
CA LEU A 397 23.12 15.32 -2.15
C LEU A 397 21.60 15.53 -2.29
N VAL A 398 20.96 14.66 -3.04
CA VAL A 398 19.51 14.46 -3.01
C VAL A 398 19.24 13.13 -2.29
N LEU A 399 18.47 13.16 -1.20
CA LEU A 399 17.95 11.96 -0.55
C LEU A 399 16.48 11.80 -0.94
N ASP A 400 16.21 10.79 -1.76
CA ASP A 400 14.87 10.51 -2.28
C ASP A 400 14.11 9.58 -1.32
N LEU A 401 13.03 10.12 -0.75
CA LEU A 401 12.10 9.43 0.14
C LEU A 401 10.70 9.27 -0.48
N ARG A 402 10.54 9.53 -1.78
CA ARG A 402 9.24 9.31 -2.45
C ARG A 402 8.82 7.84 -2.31
N GLY A 403 7.53 7.62 -2.07
CA GLY A 403 7.00 6.27 -1.85
C GLY A 403 7.43 5.58 -0.55
N ASN A 404 8.26 6.22 0.28
CA ASN A 404 8.77 5.63 1.51
C ASN A 404 7.77 5.77 2.67
N GLY A 405 7.00 4.72 2.96
CA GLY A 405 6.02 4.67 4.06
C GLY A 405 6.60 4.66 5.47
N GLY A 406 7.92 4.79 5.63
CA GLY A 406 8.58 4.79 6.92
C GLY A 406 9.32 3.49 7.26
N GLY A 407 9.24 3.04 8.49
CA GLY A 407 9.90 1.85 9.03
C GLY A 407 10.30 2.03 10.49
N PHE A 408 11.49 1.53 10.86
CA PHE A 408 11.96 1.61 12.24
C PHE A 408 12.29 3.03 12.70
N LEU A 409 11.68 3.47 13.81
CA LEU A 409 11.98 4.75 14.46
C LEU A 409 13.47 4.90 14.79
N PHE A 410 14.11 3.80 15.22
CA PHE A 410 15.55 3.76 15.49
C PHE A 410 16.37 4.13 14.26
N GLU A 411 16.00 3.65 13.08
CA GLU A 411 16.65 3.97 11.82
C GLU A 411 16.45 5.44 11.42
N ALA A 412 15.25 6.00 11.62
CA ALA A 412 14.96 7.41 11.36
C ALA A 412 15.91 8.33 12.12
N TYR A 413 16.03 8.16 13.45
CA TYR A 413 16.93 9.03 14.22
C TYR A 413 18.41 8.70 14.00
N SER A 414 18.79 7.45 13.73
CA SER A 414 20.16 7.06 13.40
C SER A 414 20.60 7.68 12.07
N LEU A 415 19.71 7.71 11.08
CA LEU A 415 19.96 8.31 9.78
C LEU A 415 19.99 9.85 9.88
N ALA A 416 19.07 10.47 10.62
CA ALA A 416 19.07 11.91 10.84
C ALA A 416 20.42 12.40 11.44
N LYS A 417 21.02 11.63 12.33
CA LYS A 417 22.33 11.94 12.92
C LYS A 417 23.47 11.98 11.91
N LEU A 418 23.39 11.28 10.81
CA LEU A 418 24.40 11.35 9.75
C LEU A 418 24.51 12.79 9.20
N PHE A 419 23.40 13.55 9.25
CA PHE A 419 23.29 14.88 8.68
C PHE A 419 23.35 16.02 9.73
N ILE A 420 22.79 15.82 10.94
CA ILE A 420 22.80 16.86 11.98
C ILE A 420 23.91 16.67 13.02
N GLY A 421 24.49 15.47 13.13
CA GLY A 421 25.52 15.13 14.12
C GLY A 421 24.94 15.10 15.54
N ARG A 422 24.85 16.23 16.19
CA ARG A 422 24.37 16.38 17.57
C ARG A 422 23.02 17.05 17.62
N GLY A 423 22.17 16.62 18.53
CA GLY A 423 20.86 17.24 18.78
C GLY A 423 19.76 16.20 18.96
N ASN A 424 18.61 16.68 19.42
CA ASN A 424 17.40 15.88 19.48
C ASN A 424 16.83 15.70 18.08
N VAL A 425 16.24 14.54 17.80
CA VAL A 425 15.63 14.24 16.51
C VAL A 425 14.11 14.32 16.58
N VAL A 426 13.54 13.79 17.66
CA VAL A 426 12.10 13.65 17.81
C VAL A 426 11.74 13.61 19.29
N GLN A 427 10.56 14.11 19.63
CA GLN A 427 9.93 13.94 20.94
C GLN A 427 8.85 12.88 20.83
N VAL A 428 8.75 11.99 21.81
CA VAL A 428 7.75 10.90 21.84
C VAL A 428 6.93 11.05 23.12
N MET A 429 5.61 11.03 22.99
CA MET A 429 4.66 11.14 24.10
C MET A 429 3.92 9.81 24.26
N GLU A 430 3.89 9.31 25.50
CA GLU A 430 3.08 8.17 25.90
C GLU A 430 1.64 8.58 26.25
N SER A 431 0.73 7.60 26.34
CA SER A 431 -0.67 7.82 26.69
C SER A 431 -0.88 8.53 28.04
N ASN A 432 0.05 8.36 28.99
CA ASN A 432 0.01 9.04 30.31
C ASN A 432 0.52 10.50 30.28
N GLY A 433 0.88 11.02 29.10
CA GLY A 433 1.45 12.37 28.92
C GLY A 433 2.96 12.45 29.19
N SER A 434 3.62 11.35 29.52
CA SER A 434 5.09 11.31 29.67
C SER A 434 5.77 11.61 28.35
N LEU A 435 6.74 12.53 28.37
CA LEU A 435 7.45 12.99 27.17
C LEU A 435 8.92 12.59 27.22
N GLN A 436 9.40 11.97 26.17
CA GLN A 436 10.79 11.57 26.00
C GLN A 436 11.37 12.15 24.70
N SER A 437 12.56 12.74 24.77
CA SER A 437 13.31 13.18 23.60
C SER A 437 14.28 12.10 23.15
N LEU A 438 14.29 11.79 21.87
CA LEU A 438 15.18 10.80 21.26
C LEU A 438 16.23 11.47 20.40
N GLY A 439 17.38 10.84 20.29
CA GLY A 439 18.45 11.28 19.41
C GLY A 439 19.53 12.14 20.10
N HIS A 440 19.44 12.39 21.40
CA HIS A 440 20.33 13.30 22.15
C HIS A 440 21.84 12.96 22.11
N ASN A 441 22.27 11.87 21.52
CA ASN A 441 23.66 11.42 21.61
C ASN A 441 24.65 12.17 20.71
N LEU A 442 25.88 12.21 21.20
CA LEU A 442 27.08 12.86 20.72
C LEU A 442 27.64 12.19 19.45
N GLY A 443 27.06 12.44 18.29
CA GLY A 443 27.58 12.00 16.99
C GLY A 443 28.38 13.10 16.30
N LYS A 444 29.27 12.70 15.36
CA LYS A 444 29.84 13.58 14.35
C LYS A 444 28.96 13.46 13.09
N GLN A 445 28.71 14.56 12.40
CA GLN A 445 28.13 14.49 11.06
C GLN A 445 28.98 13.60 10.17
N ASN A 446 28.32 12.83 9.32
CA ASN A 446 28.97 12.02 8.30
C ASN A 446 28.93 12.71 6.92
N TYR A 447 27.99 13.66 6.76
CA TYR A 447 27.88 14.50 5.59
C TYR A 447 27.48 15.93 6.01
N ASP A 448 28.30 16.90 5.70
CA ASP A 448 28.13 18.32 6.01
C ASP A 448 27.86 19.19 4.76
N GLY A 449 27.92 18.58 3.56
CA GLY A 449 27.62 19.24 2.30
C GLY A 449 26.12 19.60 2.14
N PRO A 450 25.77 20.34 1.07
CA PRO A 450 24.40 20.71 0.75
C PRO A 450 23.50 19.50 0.52
N ILE A 451 22.27 19.51 1.08
CA ILE A 451 21.33 18.40 0.98
C ILE A 451 19.91 18.88 0.68
N VAL A 452 19.24 18.11 -0.13
CA VAL A 452 17.80 18.19 -0.41
C VAL A 452 17.15 16.86 -0.05
N ILE A 453 16.00 16.91 0.62
CA ILE A 453 15.14 15.75 0.84
C ILE A 453 13.97 15.84 -0.13
N LEU A 454 13.84 14.85 -1.00
CA LEU A 454 12.73 14.75 -1.94
C LEU A 454 11.63 13.87 -1.34
N VAL A 455 10.41 14.39 -1.25
CA VAL A 455 9.26 13.75 -0.62
C VAL A 455 8.01 13.81 -1.50
N ASP A 456 7.10 12.88 -1.26
CA ASP A 456 5.77 12.86 -1.87
C ASP A 456 4.68 12.53 -0.85
N LYS A 457 3.45 12.39 -1.33
CA LYS A 457 2.26 12.07 -0.52
C LYS A 457 2.34 10.70 0.17
N LEU A 458 3.19 9.79 -0.32
CA LEU A 458 3.40 8.46 0.26
C LEU A 458 4.56 8.42 1.26
N SER A 459 5.34 9.50 1.35
CA SER A 459 6.39 9.65 2.38
C SER A 459 5.74 9.78 3.76
N ALA A 460 5.92 8.77 4.63
CA ALA A 460 5.20 8.70 5.90
C ALA A 460 6.11 8.37 7.10
N SER A 461 5.67 8.71 8.31
CA SER A 461 6.25 8.24 9.59
C SER A 461 7.75 8.55 9.72
N ALA A 462 8.66 7.55 9.65
CA ALA A 462 10.12 7.72 9.73
C ALA A 462 10.66 8.70 8.68
N SER A 463 10.08 8.72 7.47
CA SER A 463 10.40 9.68 6.42
C SER A 463 10.05 11.10 6.84
N GLU A 464 8.91 11.28 7.50
CA GLU A 464 8.46 12.57 8.00
C GLU A 464 9.30 13.06 9.19
N ILE A 465 9.78 12.14 10.02
CA ILE A 465 10.74 12.46 11.09
C ILE A 465 12.03 13.00 10.49
N LEU A 466 12.58 12.33 9.48
CA LEU A 466 13.83 12.77 8.86
C LEU A 466 13.66 14.10 8.12
N ALA A 467 12.62 14.22 7.27
CA ALA A 467 12.31 15.46 6.55
C ALA A 467 12.09 16.63 7.53
N GLY A 468 11.31 16.40 8.61
CA GLY A 468 11.05 17.37 9.64
C GLY A 468 12.32 17.84 10.36
N VAL A 469 13.23 16.93 10.66
CA VAL A 469 14.54 17.28 11.28
C VAL A 469 15.38 18.15 10.36
N ILE A 470 15.50 17.78 9.09
CA ILE A 470 16.28 18.56 8.11
C ILE A 470 15.72 19.97 7.97
N GLN A 471 14.39 20.11 7.94
CA GLN A 471 13.71 21.40 7.87
C GLN A 471 13.84 22.21 9.16
N ASP A 472 13.51 21.64 10.33
CA ASP A 472 13.57 22.35 11.64
C ASP A 472 14.98 22.86 11.97
N TYR A 473 16.00 22.08 11.61
CA TYR A 473 17.39 22.46 11.84
C TYR A 473 17.96 23.41 10.77
N ASP A 474 17.19 23.84 9.79
CA ASP A 474 17.69 24.57 8.60
C ASP A 474 18.91 23.87 7.98
N ARG A 475 18.94 22.52 7.98
CA ARG A 475 20.09 21.74 7.50
C ARG A 475 20.09 21.57 5.99
N GLY A 476 18.96 21.66 5.36
CA GLY A 476 18.73 21.54 3.94
C GLY A 476 17.29 21.87 3.57
N LEU A 477 16.91 21.63 2.33
CA LEU A 477 15.55 21.88 1.83
C LEU A 477 14.76 20.59 1.75
N VAL A 478 13.47 20.67 2.03
CA VAL A 478 12.48 19.62 1.74
C VAL A 478 11.73 20.04 0.48
N ILE A 479 11.75 19.19 -0.54
CA ILE A 479 11.21 19.48 -1.88
C ILE A 479 10.22 18.38 -2.27
N GLY A 480 9.20 18.70 -3.04
CA GLY A 480 8.26 17.74 -3.59
C GLY A 480 6.80 18.09 -3.32
N SER A 481 6.03 17.19 -2.71
CA SER A 481 4.67 17.45 -2.23
C SER A 481 4.54 17.26 -0.73
N GLN A 482 3.41 17.70 -0.16
CA GLN A 482 3.07 17.47 1.25
C GLN A 482 3.11 15.97 1.56
N THR A 483 3.73 15.56 2.69
CA THR A 483 3.83 14.17 3.08
C THR A 483 2.52 13.60 3.63
N PHE A 484 2.49 12.33 3.97
CA PHE A 484 1.31 11.55 4.35
C PHE A 484 0.58 12.06 5.61
N GLY A 485 1.32 12.43 6.65
CA GLY A 485 0.75 12.93 7.91
C GLY A 485 0.62 11.91 9.04
N LYS A 486 1.47 10.88 9.10
CA LYS A 486 1.42 9.88 10.16
C LYS A 486 2.34 10.29 11.32
N GLY A 487 1.74 10.65 12.47
CA GLY A 487 2.42 11.10 13.68
C GLY A 487 2.38 10.11 14.85
N THR A 488 2.12 8.82 14.57
CA THR A 488 1.93 7.77 15.59
C THR A 488 3.04 6.73 15.55
N VAL A 489 3.32 6.12 16.72
CA VAL A 489 4.28 5.03 16.89
C VAL A 489 3.54 3.78 17.35
N GLN A 490 3.72 2.70 16.61
CA GLN A 490 3.10 1.42 16.91
C GLN A 490 4.06 0.52 17.67
N ARG A 491 3.46 -0.28 18.56
CA ARG A 491 4.10 -1.41 19.20
C ARG A 491 3.40 -2.70 18.76
N MET A 492 4.17 -3.77 18.65
CA MET A 492 3.66 -5.11 18.40
C MET A 492 3.87 -5.98 19.62
N ILE A 493 2.87 -6.76 19.97
CA ILE A 493 2.94 -7.79 21.02
C ILE A 493 2.38 -9.10 20.51
N GLU A 494 2.94 -10.18 21.01
CA GLU A 494 2.44 -11.54 20.78
C GLU A 494 1.19 -11.80 21.64
N LEU A 495 0.17 -12.40 21.06
CA LEU A 495 -1.02 -12.91 21.73
C LEU A 495 -0.98 -14.43 21.78
N SER A 496 -1.95 -15.07 22.42
CA SER A 496 -2.07 -16.55 22.45
C SER A 496 -2.13 -17.16 21.04
N HIS A 497 -2.55 -16.38 20.03
CA HIS A 497 -2.47 -16.71 18.61
C HIS A 497 -2.36 -15.39 17.82
N GLY A 498 -1.37 -15.31 16.94
CA GLY A 498 -1.07 -14.09 16.19
C GLY A 498 -0.51 -12.95 17.04
N HIS A 499 -0.58 -11.73 16.50
CA HIS A 499 0.01 -10.53 17.09
C HIS A 499 -0.95 -9.36 17.06
N LEU A 500 -0.83 -8.46 18.03
CA LEU A 500 -1.52 -7.19 18.06
C LEU A 500 -0.50 -6.06 17.83
N LYS A 501 -0.68 -5.31 16.75
CA LYS A 501 0.01 -4.05 16.50
C LYS A 501 -0.93 -2.92 16.90
N PHE A 502 -0.49 -2.01 17.76
CA PHE A 502 -1.31 -0.92 18.26
C PHE A 502 -0.52 0.35 18.47
N THR A 503 -1.19 1.48 18.40
CA THR A 503 -0.60 2.81 18.65
C THR A 503 -0.40 2.99 20.14
N GLU A 504 0.87 3.00 20.58
CA GLU A 504 1.27 3.22 21.96
C GLU A 504 1.64 4.67 22.24
N GLN A 505 2.21 5.37 21.24
CA GLN A 505 2.80 6.69 21.42
C GLN A 505 2.49 7.60 20.22
N LYS A 506 2.60 8.91 20.42
CA LYS A 506 2.66 9.92 19.37
C LYS A 506 4.04 10.55 19.35
N TYR A 507 4.50 10.95 18.17
CA TYR A 507 5.74 11.70 18.06
C TYR A 507 5.51 13.12 17.58
N TYR A 508 6.47 13.98 17.93
CA TYR A 508 6.48 15.39 17.61
C TYR A 508 7.87 15.80 17.14
N ARG A 509 7.91 16.76 16.24
CA ARG A 509 9.14 17.39 15.76
C ARG A 509 9.85 18.11 16.93
N VAL A 510 11.08 18.50 16.74
CA VAL A 510 11.81 19.32 17.74
C VAL A 510 11.19 20.70 17.94
N SER A 511 10.51 21.22 16.91
CA SER A 511 9.67 22.43 16.96
C SER A 511 8.43 22.30 17.82
N GLY A 512 8.06 21.09 18.25
CA GLY A 512 6.84 20.79 18.99
C GLY A 512 5.64 20.49 18.11
N GLU A 513 5.71 20.67 16.80
CA GLU A 513 4.65 20.32 15.86
C GLU A 513 4.52 18.81 15.68
N SER A 514 3.29 18.32 15.50
CA SER A 514 3.04 16.94 15.07
C SER A 514 2.96 16.85 13.54
N THR A 515 3.34 15.72 12.98
CA THR A 515 3.05 15.40 11.59
C THR A 515 1.63 14.83 11.41
N GLN A 516 0.96 14.44 12.51
CA GLN A 516 -0.35 13.79 12.48
C GLN A 516 -1.38 14.64 11.70
N ASN A 517 -1.99 14.06 10.68
CA ASN A 517 -2.96 14.68 9.75
C ASN A 517 -2.43 15.87 8.92
N LYS A 518 -1.27 16.42 9.26
CA LYS A 518 -0.67 17.59 8.60
C LYS A 518 0.47 17.21 7.66
N GLY A 519 1.28 16.23 8.05
CA GLY A 519 2.52 15.91 7.34
C GLY A 519 3.62 16.96 7.49
N VAL A 520 4.61 16.87 6.63
CA VAL A 520 5.65 17.88 6.43
C VAL A 520 5.34 18.61 5.13
N GLU A 521 5.13 19.91 5.19
CA GLU A 521 4.98 20.75 4.00
C GLU A 521 6.36 21.03 3.41
N PRO A 522 6.57 20.81 2.09
CA PRO A 522 7.85 21.06 1.47
C PRO A 522 8.17 22.56 1.43
N ASP A 523 9.45 22.90 1.51
CA ASP A 523 9.94 24.28 1.34
C ASP A 523 9.72 24.76 -0.10
N ILE A 524 9.83 23.84 -1.07
CA ILE A 524 9.57 24.08 -2.49
C ILE A 524 8.72 22.95 -3.05
N SER A 525 7.53 23.27 -3.51
CA SER A 525 6.62 22.31 -4.14
C SER A 525 6.96 22.11 -5.62
N ILE A 526 6.95 20.84 -6.05
CA ILE A 526 7.07 20.46 -7.46
C ILE A 526 5.69 20.04 -7.96
N PRO A 527 5.09 20.73 -8.96
CA PRO A 527 3.67 20.58 -9.29
C PRO A 527 3.28 19.23 -9.88
N PHE A 528 4.23 18.45 -10.41
CA PHE A 528 3.98 17.12 -10.99
C PHE A 528 4.38 15.95 -10.07
N VAL A 529 4.74 16.22 -8.83
CA VAL A 529 4.85 15.17 -7.82
C VAL A 529 3.45 14.76 -7.40
N PHE A 530 3.24 13.44 -7.31
CA PHE A 530 1.97 12.87 -6.89
C PHE A 530 1.45 13.52 -5.61
N ASN A 531 0.30 14.15 -5.69
CA ASN A 531 -0.32 14.88 -4.59
C ASN A 531 -1.84 14.73 -4.63
N ASP A 532 -2.33 13.52 -4.33
CA ASP A 532 -3.75 13.27 -4.16
C ASP A 532 -4.18 13.68 -2.75
N GLU A 533 -5.11 14.63 -2.64
CA GLU A 533 -5.61 15.11 -1.36
C GLU A 533 -6.42 14.06 -0.58
N GLU A 534 -6.91 13.03 -1.25
CA GLU A 534 -7.61 11.91 -0.64
C GLU A 534 -6.66 10.88 -0.02
N ILE A 535 -5.36 10.96 -0.34
CA ILE A 535 -4.33 10.14 0.28
C ILE A 535 -3.73 10.88 1.45
N GLY A 536 -3.59 10.21 2.56
CA GLY A 536 -2.98 10.72 3.78
C GLY A 536 -3.72 10.26 5.03
N GLU A 537 -3.10 10.49 6.17
CA GLU A 537 -3.63 10.12 7.49
C GLU A 537 -5.03 10.70 7.74
N ARG A 538 -5.26 11.92 7.31
CA ARG A 538 -6.54 12.65 7.46
C ARG A 538 -7.71 11.99 6.73
N SER A 539 -7.45 11.14 5.73
CA SER A 539 -8.49 10.43 4.99
C SER A 539 -9.02 9.19 5.73
N TYR A 540 -8.28 8.71 6.72
CA TYR A 540 -8.71 7.56 7.49
C TYR A 540 -9.74 7.92 8.54
N GLU A 541 -10.78 7.10 8.63
CA GLU A 541 -11.72 7.10 9.74
C GLU A 541 -10.96 6.82 11.05
N ASN A 542 -11.28 7.55 12.11
CA ASN A 542 -10.66 7.41 13.44
C ASN A 542 -9.15 7.71 13.51
N SER A 543 -8.58 8.45 12.56
CA SER A 543 -7.23 8.97 12.72
C SER A 543 -7.12 9.83 13.99
N LEU A 544 -6.01 9.68 14.73
CA LEU A 544 -5.81 10.49 15.94
C LEU A 544 -5.71 11.98 15.58
N PRO A 545 -6.25 12.88 16.40
CA PRO A 545 -6.26 14.32 16.09
C PRO A 545 -4.85 14.92 16.10
N TYR A 546 -4.66 15.95 15.26
CA TYR A 546 -3.48 16.80 15.33
C TYR A 546 -3.41 17.51 16.68
N ASN A 547 -2.23 17.61 17.25
CA ASN A 547 -1.91 18.45 18.40
C ASN A 547 -0.45 18.87 18.35
N PHE A 548 -0.06 19.81 19.20
CA PHE A 548 1.33 20.28 19.34
C PHE A 548 1.72 20.30 20.82
N ILE A 549 3.03 20.33 21.08
CA ILE A 549 3.64 20.40 22.40
C ILE A 549 4.69 21.51 22.40
N ASP A 550 5.26 21.80 23.56
CA ASP A 550 6.35 22.79 23.67
C ASP A 550 7.58 22.32 22.89
N PRO A 551 8.24 23.23 22.13
CA PRO A 551 9.48 22.91 21.44
C PRO A 551 10.60 22.60 22.44
N ILE A 552 11.50 21.70 22.04
CA ILE A 552 12.74 21.49 22.76
C ILE A 552 13.84 22.42 22.24
N PHE A 553 14.83 22.73 23.09
CA PHE A 553 15.96 23.51 22.61
C PHE A 553 16.76 22.77 21.56
N TYR A 554 16.96 23.39 20.39
CA TYR A 554 17.85 22.93 19.32
C TYR A 554 18.56 24.14 18.70
N ARG A 555 19.70 23.90 18.07
CA ARG A 555 20.46 24.91 17.35
C ARG A 555 20.39 24.65 15.87
N SER A 556 19.80 25.57 15.12
CA SER A 556 19.73 25.47 13.67
C SER A 556 21.13 25.69 13.03
N PHE A 557 21.27 25.15 11.82
CA PHE A 557 22.36 25.47 10.90
C PHE A 557 22.10 26.84 10.25
N ASN A 558 22.94 27.21 9.30
CA ASN A 558 22.69 28.42 8.53
C ASN A 558 21.48 28.19 7.60
N LYS A 559 20.49 29.05 7.73
CA LYS A 559 19.30 29.00 6.89
C LYS A 559 19.70 29.11 5.41
N VAL A 560 19.07 28.30 4.57
CA VAL A 560 19.19 28.45 3.10
C VAL A 560 18.62 29.81 2.73
N GLU A 561 19.46 30.67 2.17
CA GLU A 561 19.06 32.00 1.71
C GLU A 561 18.31 31.91 0.38
N ASN A 562 17.51 32.93 0.07
CA ASN A 562 16.84 33.09 -1.23
C ASN A 562 15.80 32.00 -1.60
N ILE A 563 15.10 31.41 -0.64
CA ILE A 563 14.06 30.38 -0.92
C ILE A 563 13.03 30.86 -1.94
N GLU A 564 12.58 32.12 -1.86
CA GLU A 564 11.60 32.67 -2.82
C GLU A 564 12.18 32.79 -4.24
N LEU A 565 13.46 33.05 -4.36
CA LEU A 565 14.14 33.04 -5.67
C LEU A 565 14.25 31.62 -6.22
N LEU A 566 14.56 30.63 -5.37
CA LEU A 566 14.58 29.22 -5.73
C LEU A 566 13.20 28.75 -6.21
N LYS A 567 12.13 29.10 -5.48
CA LYS A 567 10.73 28.81 -5.88
C LYS A 567 10.43 29.39 -7.25
N THR A 568 10.78 30.67 -7.48
CA THR A 568 10.53 31.34 -8.75
C THR A 568 11.31 30.68 -9.88
N THR A 569 12.58 30.35 -9.66
CA THR A 569 13.43 29.71 -10.67
C THR A 569 12.91 28.32 -11.03
N SER A 570 12.54 27.51 -10.04
CA SER A 570 11.93 26.19 -10.24
C SER A 570 10.58 26.31 -10.97
N SER A 571 9.72 27.22 -10.54
CA SER A 571 8.44 27.46 -11.21
C SER A 571 8.62 27.85 -12.67
N ASN A 572 9.55 28.75 -12.98
CA ASN A 572 9.83 29.13 -14.37
C ASN A 572 10.35 27.98 -15.24
N ARG A 573 11.10 27.05 -14.65
CA ARG A 573 11.64 25.86 -15.31
C ARG A 573 10.56 24.80 -15.56
N THR A 574 9.63 24.65 -14.61
CA THR A 574 8.58 23.63 -14.63
C THR A 574 7.26 24.09 -15.26
N SER A 575 7.06 25.39 -15.47
CA SER A 575 5.83 25.98 -16.02
C SER A 575 5.89 26.17 -17.55
N SER A 576 6.37 25.17 -18.29
CA SER A 576 6.19 25.19 -19.74
C SER A 576 4.73 24.98 -20.13
N ASN A 577 4.32 25.46 -21.32
CA ASN A 577 2.96 25.28 -21.81
C ASN A 577 2.59 23.77 -21.91
N GLU A 578 3.55 22.94 -22.31
CA GLU A 578 3.38 21.50 -22.48
C GLU A 578 3.19 20.81 -21.12
N MET A 579 3.97 21.18 -20.10
CA MET A 579 3.82 20.62 -18.75
C MET A 579 2.51 21.08 -18.12
N SER A 580 2.14 22.34 -18.26
CA SER A 580 0.85 22.85 -17.76
C SER A 580 -0.31 22.12 -18.42
N ALA A 581 -0.27 21.93 -19.74
CA ALA A 581 -1.30 21.16 -20.46
C ALA A 581 -1.38 19.70 -20.02
N TYR A 582 -0.23 19.08 -19.73
CA TYR A 582 -0.19 17.72 -19.19
C TYR A 582 -0.87 17.62 -17.81
N ILE A 583 -0.49 18.51 -16.88
CA ILE A 583 -1.03 18.52 -15.51
C ILE A 583 -2.55 18.79 -15.54
N GLU A 584 -2.98 19.80 -16.29
CA GLU A 584 -4.41 20.14 -16.42
C GLU A 584 -5.22 18.98 -17.00
N ALA A 585 -4.70 18.33 -18.05
CA ALA A 585 -5.36 17.19 -18.69
C ALA A 585 -5.44 15.98 -17.77
N GLN A 586 -4.41 15.72 -16.96
CA GLN A 586 -4.45 14.66 -15.94
C GLN A 586 -5.48 14.95 -14.85
N GLN A 587 -5.52 16.16 -14.31
CA GLN A 587 -6.47 16.55 -13.28
C GLN A 587 -7.90 16.45 -13.80
N GLU A 588 -8.18 17.00 -14.98
CA GLU A 588 -9.49 16.90 -15.62
C GLU A 588 -9.92 15.44 -15.84
N PHE A 589 -8.99 14.60 -16.30
CA PHE A 589 -9.27 13.17 -16.50
C PHE A 589 -9.62 12.47 -15.19
N TYR A 590 -8.83 12.70 -14.15
CA TYR A 590 -9.05 12.12 -12.82
C TYR A 590 -10.40 12.54 -12.22
N GLU A 591 -10.72 13.85 -12.26
CA GLU A 591 -12.00 14.37 -11.77
C GLU A 591 -13.19 13.79 -12.56
N ASN A 592 -13.06 13.66 -13.88
CA ASN A 592 -14.11 13.06 -14.70
C ASN A 592 -14.32 11.57 -14.39
N GLU A 593 -13.23 10.80 -14.21
CA GLU A 593 -13.33 9.38 -13.84
C GLU A 593 -13.96 9.20 -12.44
N LYS A 594 -13.63 10.07 -11.49
CA LYS A 594 -14.17 10.07 -10.13
C LYS A 594 -15.65 10.44 -10.09
N ASN A 595 -16.04 11.48 -10.83
CA ASN A 595 -17.41 11.97 -10.84
C ASN A 595 -18.37 11.08 -11.63
N ASN A 596 -17.84 10.25 -12.55
CA ASN A 596 -18.65 9.36 -13.37
C ASN A 596 -18.77 7.97 -12.74
N ASN A 597 -19.64 7.84 -11.75
CA ASN A 597 -19.87 6.57 -11.03
C ASN A 597 -20.82 5.61 -11.79
N GLU A 598 -21.46 6.01 -12.89
CA GLU A 598 -22.42 5.19 -13.61
C GLU A 598 -21.80 4.52 -14.83
N LEU A 599 -22.05 3.21 -15.01
CA LEU A 599 -21.67 2.45 -16.19
C LEU A 599 -22.91 1.97 -16.93
N PRO A 600 -23.17 2.42 -18.17
CA PRO A 600 -24.33 1.98 -18.95
C PRO A 600 -24.23 0.48 -19.30
N LEU A 601 -25.36 -0.20 -19.30
CA LEU A 601 -25.54 -1.59 -19.75
C LEU A 601 -25.88 -1.64 -21.23
N ASP A 602 -25.14 -0.90 -22.03
CA ASP A 602 -25.31 -0.73 -23.46
C ASP A 602 -23.93 -0.81 -24.09
N VAL A 603 -23.71 -1.85 -24.90
CA VAL A 603 -22.40 -2.15 -25.47
C VAL A 603 -21.92 -1.05 -26.42
N GLU A 604 -22.83 -0.40 -27.18
CA GLU A 604 -22.46 0.68 -28.09
C GLU A 604 -22.02 1.93 -27.34
N LYS A 605 -22.78 2.30 -26.30
CA LYS A 605 -22.37 3.41 -25.41
C LYS A 605 -21.02 3.13 -24.74
N ARG A 606 -20.82 1.89 -24.26
CA ARG A 606 -19.55 1.48 -23.64
C ARG A 606 -18.38 1.47 -24.62
N ARG A 607 -18.62 1.07 -25.89
CA ARG A 607 -17.62 1.13 -26.96
C ARG A 607 -17.21 2.59 -27.22
N PHE A 608 -18.18 3.49 -27.32
CA PHE A 608 -17.91 4.91 -27.50
C PHE A 608 -17.13 5.50 -26.32
N MET A 609 -17.56 5.23 -25.08
CA MET A 609 -16.84 5.67 -23.87
C MET A 609 -15.41 5.14 -23.82
N LYS A 610 -15.19 3.89 -24.23
CA LYS A 610 -13.86 3.28 -24.30
C LYS A 610 -12.96 4.05 -25.26
N ILE A 611 -13.42 4.34 -26.47
CA ILE A 611 -12.67 5.09 -27.49
C ILE A 611 -12.31 6.48 -26.95
N GLN A 612 -13.28 7.21 -26.41
CA GLN A 612 -13.03 8.55 -25.85
C GLN A 612 -12.00 8.53 -24.73
N ARG A 613 -12.07 7.50 -23.87
CA ARG A 613 -11.12 7.33 -22.76
C ARG A 613 -9.70 7.03 -23.28
N GLU A 614 -9.57 6.16 -24.27
CA GLU A 614 -8.30 5.80 -24.92
C GLU A 614 -7.67 7.01 -25.60
N GLU A 615 -8.46 7.81 -26.35
CA GLU A 615 -8.02 9.06 -26.97
C GLU A 615 -7.55 10.11 -25.94
N LYS A 616 -8.27 10.23 -24.82
CA LYS A 616 -7.89 11.15 -23.74
C LYS A 616 -6.58 10.75 -23.07
N ILE A 617 -6.42 9.45 -22.75
CA ILE A 617 -5.16 8.92 -22.18
C ILE A 617 -3.99 9.13 -23.13
N LEU A 618 -4.17 8.82 -24.40
CA LEU A 618 -3.14 9.04 -25.44
C LEU A 618 -2.75 10.52 -25.55
N THR A 619 -3.74 11.43 -25.48
CA THR A 619 -3.49 12.87 -25.50
C THR A 619 -2.65 13.32 -24.30
N ILE A 620 -3.01 12.84 -23.08
CA ILE A 620 -2.26 13.14 -21.86
C ILE A 620 -0.81 12.68 -22.00
N GLU A 621 -0.61 11.44 -22.45
CA GLU A 621 0.72 10.87 -22.60
C GLU A 621 1.55 11.60 -23.68
N ASN A 622 0.93 11.94 -24.80
CA ASN A 622 1.62 12.67 -25.87
C ASN A 622 1.97 14.12 -25.48
N ASN A 623 1.17 14.77 -24.63
CA ASN A 623 1.55 16.07 -24.06
C ASN A 623 2.81 15.93 -23.20
N PHE A 624 2.91 14.89 -22.38
CA PHE A 624 4.08 14.61 -21.56
C PHE A 624 5.32 14.30 -22.42
N ARG A 625 5.18 13.44 -23.45
CA ARG A 625 6.26 13.13 -24.39
C ARG A 625 6.73 14.38 -25.17
N SER A 626 5.82 15.26 -25.54
CA SER A 626 6.13 16.53 -26.18
C SER A 626 6.97 17.44 -25.28
N TYR A 627 6.62 17.52 -23.99
CA TYR A 627 7.45 18.23 -23.01
C TYR A 627 8.88 17.70 -22.97
N LEU A 628 9.04 16.36 -23.05
CA LEU A 628 10.34 15.69 -23.07
C LEU A 628 11.04 15.73 -24.43
N SER A 629 10.43 16.33 -25.46
CA SER A 629 10.92 16.27 -26.83
C SER A 629 11.06 14.82 -27.37
N LEU A 630 10.23 13.91 -26.85
CA LEU A 630 10.11 12.53 -27.32
C LEU A 630 9.10 12.44 -28.46
N VAL A 631 9.22 11.38 -29.29
CA VAL A 631 8.27 11.12 -30.36
C VAL A 631 6.92 10.72 -29.77
N PRO A 632 5.81 11.41 -30.11
CA PRO A 632 4.48 11.02 -29.66
C PRO A 632 4.09 9.62 -30.16
N PHE A 633 3.31 8.90 -29.37
CA PHE A 633 2.69 7.65 -29.82
C PHE A 633 1.67 7.93 -30.93
N GLN A 634 1.62 7.08 -31.94
CA GLN A 634 0.71 7.22 -33.07
C GLN A 634 -0.74 6.88 -32.69
N ASP A 635 -0.91 5.86 -31.85
CA ASP A 635 -2.20 5.38 -31.36
C ASP A 635 -2.09 4.76 -29.96
N TYR A 636 -3.23 4.36 -29.42
CA TYR A 636 -3.33 3.77 -28.08
C TYR A 636 -2.73 2.36 -28.01
N GLU A 637 -2.66 1.61 -29.11
CA GLU A 637 -2.06 0.26 -29.14
C GLU A 637 -0.54 0.37 -29.00
N GLU A 638 0.10 1.33 -29.66
CA GLU A 638 1.51 1.61 -29.50
C GLU A 638 1.84 1.99 -28.06
N PHE A 639 1.03 2.87 -27.44
CA PHE A 639 1.18 3.23 -26.04
C PHE A 639 1.07 2.02 -25.10
N VAL A 640 0.06 1.18 -25.22
CA VAL A 640 -0.14 -0.01 -24.35
C VAL A 640 0.93 -1.07 -24.59
N SER A 641 1.52 -1.12 -25.78
CA SER A 641 2.59 -2.06 -26.14
C SER A 641 3.97 -1.59 -25.66
N SER A 642 4.10 -0.33 -25.26
CA SER A 642 5.33 0.21 -24.69
C SER A 642 5.58 -0.35 -23.28
N ASP A 643 6.82 -0.26 -22.81
CA ASP A 643 7.17 -0.72 -21.46
C ASP A 643 6.60 0.24 -20.40
N PRO A 644 5.69 -0.22 -19.53
CA PRO A 644 5.15 0.63 -18.47
C PRO A 644 6.21 1.12 -17.48
N GLU A 645 7.29 0.34 -17.25
CA GLU A 645 8.39 0.72 -16.37
C GLU A 645 9.16 1.90 -16.96
N GLU A 646 9.44 1.89 -18.28
CA GLU A 646 10.11 3.01 -18.96
C GLU A 646 9.36 4.34 -18.81
N ILE A 647 8.03 4.31 -18.92
CA ILE A 647 7.19 5.52 -18.77
C ILE A 647 7.18 6.01 -17.33
N SER A 648 7.11 5.10 -16.36
CA SER A 648 7.19 5.43 -14.93
C SER A 648 8.55 6.03 -14.59
N ASP A 649 9.63 5.39 -15.02
CA ASP A 649 11.00 5.83 -14.80
C ASP A 649 11.26 7.24 -15.35
N LEU A 650 10.72 7.56 -16.52
CA LEU A 650 10.82 8.90 -17.11
C LEU A 650 10.16 9.98 -16.24
N ARG A 651 9.00 9.68 -15.66
CA ARG A 651 8.29 10.63 -14.76
C ARG A 651 9.06 10.83 -13.45
N GLU A 652 9.58 9.74 -12.89
CA GLU A 652 10.39 9.79 -11.68
C GLU A 652 11.69 10.55 -11.88
N GLU A 653 12.35 10.36 -13.04
CA GLU A 653 13.60 11.01 -13.40
C GLU A 653 13.46 12.53 -13.53
N ILE A 654 12.34 13.03 -14.08
CA ILE A 654 12.10 14.47 -14.18
C ILE A 654 12.03 15.13 -12.82
N VAL A 655 11.28 14.53 -11.91
CA VAL A 655 11.15 15.02 -10.52
C VAL A 655 12.50 15.03 -9.82
N LEU A 656 13.26 13.96 -9.97
CA LEU A 656 14.58 13.81 -9.38
C LEU A 656 15.56 14.83 -9.95
N ARG A 657 15.52 15.04 -11.26
CA ARG A 657 16.32 16.04 -11.93
C ARG A 657 15.98 17.46 -11.47
N GLU A 658 14.69 17.80 -11.34
CA GLU A 658 14.28 19.11 -10.84
C GLU A 658 14.76 19.34 -9.40
N ALA A 659 14.72 18.33 -8.54
CA ALA A 659 15.27 18.41 -7.19
C ALA A 659 16.78 18.71 -7.20
N ALA A 660 17.53 18.08 -8.11
CA ALA A 660 18.95 18.34 -8.30
C ALA A 660 19.23 19.73 -8.90
N GLU A 661 18.39 20.20 -9.83
CA GLU A 661 18.45 21.55 -10.38
C GLU A 661 18.26 22.62 -9.31
N ILE A 662 17.27 22.46 -8.42
CA ILE A 662 17.03 23.36 -7.27
C ILE A 662 18.24 23.37 -6.33
N LEU A 663 18.84 22.19 -6.06
CA LEU A 663 20.05 22.09 -5.25
C LEU A 663 21.21 22.88 -5.88
N VAL A 664 21.44 22.73 -7.19
CA VAL A 664 22.49 23.46 -7.91
C VAL A 664 22.22 24.97 -7.92
N ASP A 665 20.97 25.40 -8.12
CA ASP A 665 20.59 26.81 -8.03
C ASP A 665 20.91 27.39 -6.66
N SER A 666 20.62 26.63 -5.58
CA SER A 666 20.98 27.02 -4.21
C SER A 666 22.49 27.19 -4.01
N LEU A 667 23.30 26.30 -4.61
CA LEU A 667 24.78 26.43 -4.59
C LEU A 667 25.25 27.68 -5.32
N GLN A 668 24.72 27.96 -6.49
CA GLN A 668 25.09 29.13 -7.30
C GLN A 668 24.72 30.45 -6.61
N PHE A 669 23.56 30.52 -5.98
CA PHE A 669 23.14 31.73 -5.25
C PHE A 669 24.01 31.99 -4.03
N ASN A 670 24.56 30.98 -3.40
CA ASN A 670 25.50 31.11 -2.28
C ASN A 670 26.94 31.45 -2.74
N GLU A 671 27.35 31.04 -3.95
CA GLU A 671 28.64 31.34 -4.54
C GLU A 671 28.73 32.81 -5.10
N THR A 672 27.57 33.43 -5.41
CA THR A 672 27.51 34.77 -5.94
C THR A 672 27.37 35.78 -4.81
N PRO A 673 28.43 36.50 -4.40
CA PRO A 673 28.31 37.53 -3.38
C PRO A 673 27.30 38.58 -3.84
N SER A 674 26.39 39.00 -2.95
CA SER A 674 25.38 40.02 -3.18
C SER A 674 26.03 41.36 -3.66
N ARG A 675 26.29 41.49 -4.95
CA ARG A 675 26.77 42.73 -5.59
C ARG A 675 25.67 43.77 -5.84
N LEU A 676 24.50 43.62 -5.21
CA LEU A 676 23.34 44.50 -5.40
C LEU A 676 22.93 45.29 -4.16
N SER A 677 23.88 45.68 -3.31
CA SER A 677 23.60 46.62 -2.24
C SER A 677 24.63 47.74 -2.08
N PHE A 678 25.00 48.41 -3.20
CA PHE A 678 25.63 49.72 -3.12
C PHE A 678 25.36 50.50 -4.41
N GLY A 679 24.26 51.22 -4.41
CA GLY A 679 23.94 52.06 -5.58
C GLY A 679 22.73 52.96 -5.39
N ILE A 680 22.51 53.49 -4.21
CA ILE A 680 21.69 54.69 -4.01
C ILE A 680 22.27 55.43 -2.77
N LEU A 681 23.12 56.39 -3.02
CA LEU A 681 23.28 57.63 -2.27
C LEU A 681 24.46 58.42 -2.81
N SER A 682 24.15 59.25 -3.82
CA SER A 682 24.75 60.57 -3.99
C SER A 682 24.20 61.20 -5.28
N GLN A 683 23.14 61.91 -5.17
CA GLN A 683 22.96 63.30 -5.61
C GLN A 683 21.61 63.82 -5.14
#